data_443caf3676e25104c1e27a60f62a148b
#
_entry.id   443caf3676e25104c1e27a60f62a148b
#
_cell.length_a   1.000
_cell.length_b   1.000
_cell.length_c   1.000
_cell.angle_alpha   90.00
_cell.angle_beta   90.00
_cell.angle_gamma   90.00
#
_symmetry.space_group_name_H-M   'P 1'
#
loop_
_entity.id
_entity.type
_entity.pdbx_description
1 polymer ?
#
loop_
_entity_poly.entity_id
_entity_poly.type
_entity_poly.pdbx_seq_one_letter_code
_entity_poly.pdbx_strand_id
1 'polypeptide(L)'
;MQKFYKSLVVGLLFCCFQLDSIAQDLGGYQVPPKVIADLLLAAPTPLVSVNSAAKYMLVMERNSYPTVEELGQPELKIAGLRINPLNASLTRQTYINQLTVKDISSNKVLDIKGLPTNLSALSPSWNHAENKIAFFNVLSNRVDVYVIDIASLTCKKINTAAANLVLGNTLVWLNDETVLYKANVNDPTKLAKKPITPKGPTIQENLGKVAPSVTYQDLIKSPYDEYLFDFFATTQLVKNTNGVETKIGKPAILASLALSPDKQYFLTRTLNKPFSYLVPAYGFAATVAITDPKGNIVNTLAVLPSAESTPSGYDNVQNVARAFDWRNDAPATITYAMPLDSGLIKKKVPFHDAVFALEAPFKGAAKELFKTETRYSRTNWGNDQFAMVSEQLRAKQQYKVSVFNPKSNTIATLYEGNSTDLYNNPGTPVTEKNKYGEEVIAILKDGQSILFNNTTGASSKGDLPYLAKFNIQTKSKEIIWRCADDCFEYVADVLDINNLKVLTRRETEKEVPNYYIKVGNTLAHSTQLTHFNNPYIGMEGVTKEKIKYKRKDGIDLTGDLYLPKGYDKVKDGPLPTLIWAYPREFTNAADASQIRGNQHKFTTLSWGSPVFYVTQGYAILDNAEMPIVATSPESKPNDDFVNQLTLNASAAIDKLVDMGVGDRNRMAVGGHSYGAFMTANLLAHTNLFKTGIARSGAYNRTLTPFGFQNEERTFWQAPQLYLAMSPFAFADKIKVPLLMTHGEADDNTGTFPINSERLYAAIKGHGGTVRFVYLPYEAHGYKGKENLLHLLYEQGRWLDKYLK
;
A
#
# COMPACT_ATOMS: atom_id res chain seq x y z
N MET A 1 -32.89 7.64 -75.53
CA MET A 1 -32.18 6.80 -74.53
C MET A 1 -30.82 7.33 -74.04
N GLN A 2 -30.16 8.30 -74.64
CA GLN A 2 -28.84 8.81 -74.20
C GLN A 2 -28.87 9.99 -73.16
N LYS A 3 -30.01 10.53 -72.82
CA LYS A 3 -30.16 11.60 -71.81
C LYS A 3 -30.45 11.07 -70.41
N PHE A 4 -30.85 9.81 -70.29
CA PHE A 4 -31.15 9.20 -68.96
C PHE A 4 -29.92 8.60 -68.27
N TYR A 5 -28.89 8.26 -69.01
CA TYR A 5 -27.66 7.69 -68.45
C TYR A 5 -26.70 8.73 -67.85
N LYS A 6 -26.77 10.00 -68.27
CA LYS A 6 -25.91 11.07 -67.66
C LYS A 6 -26.39 11.57 -66.30
N SER A 7 -27.68 11.49 -66.03
CA SER A 7 -28.22 11.89 -64.71
C SER A 7 -28.05 10.79 -63.65
N LEU A 8 -27.93 9.52 -64.06
CA LEU A 8 -27.71 8.43 -63.13
C LEU A 8 -26.23 8.31 -62.65
N VAL A 9 -25.29 8.72 -63.51
CA VAL A 9 -23.83 8.68 -63.15
C VAL A 9 -23.45 9.89 -62.28
N VAL A 10 -24.10 11.03 -62.38
CA VAL A 10 -23.87 12.18 -61.50
C VAL A 10 -24.52 11.96 -60.14
N GLY A 11 -25.65 11.25 -60.05
CA GLY A 11 -26.27 10.89 -58.77
C GLY A 11 -25.47 9.85 -57.96
N LEU A 12 -24.74 8.93 -58.66
CA LEU A 12 -23.89 7.95 -57.98
C LEU A 12 -22.53 8.50 -57.53
N LEU A 13 -22.07 9.60 -58.12
CA LEU A 13 -20.83 10.27 -57.71
C LEU A 13 -21.02 11.25 -56.52
N PHE A 14 -22.24 11.60 -56.14
CA PHE A 14 -22.52 12.46 -54.98
C PHE A 14 -22.89 11.69 -53.69
N CYS A 15 -23.11 10.37 -53.77
CA CYS A 15 -23.32 9.54 -52.60
C CYS A 15 -22.05 8.87 -52.02
N CYS A 16 -20.87 9.19 -52.60
CA CYS A 16 -19.58 8.76 -52.06
C CYS A 16 -18.91 9.82 -51.15
N PHE A 17 -19.69 10.67 -50.49
CA PHE A 17 -19.14 11.56 -49.51
C PHE A 17 -19.48 11.06 -48.10
N GLN A 18 -18.39 10.75 -47.39
CA GLN A 18 -18.25 10.65 -45.93
C GLN A 18 -19.06 9.50 -45.24
N LEU A 19 -18.69 8.27 -45.54
CA LEU A 19 -18.42 7.38 -44.43
C LEU A 19 -17.03 7.79 -43.93
N ASP A 20 -17.01 8.71 -42.98
CA ASP A 20 -15.90 8.72 -42.06
C ASP A 20 -15.85 7.33 -41.46
N SER A 21 -15.03 6.47 -42.06
CA SER A 21 -14.64 5.26 -41.40
C SER A 21 -14.02 5.73 -40.10
N ILE A 22 -14.76 5.56 -39.00
CA ILE A 22 -14.17 5.53 -37.67
C ILE A 22 -13.26 4.31 -37.74
N ALA A 23 -12.08 4.47 -38.36
CA ALA A 23 -10.99 3.55 -38.19
C ALA A 23 -10.75 3.55 -36.70
N GLN A 24 -11.14 2.48 -36.04
CA GLN A 24 -10.61 2.20 -34.70
C GLN A 24 -9.11 2.38 -34.86
N ASP A 25 -8.54 3.32 -34.10
CA ASP A 25 -7.10 3.55 -34.07
C ASP A 25 -6.47 2.28 -33.52
N LEU A 26 -6.16 1.34 -34.40
CA LEU A 26 -5.50 0.06 -34.14
C LEU A 26 -4.00 0.24 -33.94
N GLY A 27 -3.56 1.50 -33.71
CA GLY A 27 -2.18 1.82 -33.46
C GLY A 27 -1.67 1.10 -32.22
N GLY A 28 -0.49 0.48 -32.30
CA GLY A 28 0.23 -0.13 -31.21
C GLY A 28 0.52 0.87 -30.07
N TYR A 29 1.33 0.49 -29.12
CA TYR A 29 1.72 1.37 -28.02
C TYR A 29 2.27 2.70 -28.51
N GLN A 30 1.73 3.78 -27.96
CA GLN A 30 2.17 5.14 -28.23
C GLN A 30 3.08 5.64 -27.12
N VAL A 31 3.92 6.61 -27.42
CA VAL A 31 4.86 7.21 -26.47
C VAL A 31 4.51 8.70 -26.30
N PRO A 32 4.43 9.22 -25.08
CA PRO A 32 4.21 10.64 -24.83
C PRO A 32 5.42 11.47 -25.27
N PRO A 33 5.34 12.81 -25.27
CA PRO A 33 6.49 13.67 -25.52
C PRO A 33 7.72 13.23 -24.73
N LYS A 34 8.90 13.33 -25.33
CA LYS A 34 10.16 12.81 -24.78
C LYS A 34 10.41 13.21 -23.32
N VAL A 35 10.11 14.46 -22.95
CA VAL A 35 10.28 14.94 -21.58
C VAL A 35 9.43 14.14 -20.58
N ILE A 36 8.19 13.81 -20.92
CA ILE A 36 7.30 12.99 -20.07
C ILE A 36 7.82 11.55 -20.00
N ALA A 37 8.25 10.98 -21.13
CA ALA A 37 8.81 9.63 -21.16
C ALA A 37 10.08 9.52 -20.31
N ASP A 38 11.00 10.46 -20.44
CA ASP A 38 12.24 10.52 -19.66
C ASP A 38 11.95 10.65 -18.16
N LEU A 39 10.99 11.50 -17.78
CA LEU A 39 10.57 11.67 -16.39
C LEU A 39 9.93 10.42 -15.80
N LEU A 40 9.09 9.71 -16.58
CA LEU A 40 8.49 8.46 -16.13
C LEU A 40 9.54 7.36 -15.90
N LEU A 41 10.49 7.27 -16.83
CA LEU A 41 11.51 6.20 -16.85
C LEU A 41 12.74 6.51 -16.00
N ALA A 42 12.82 7.70 -15.42
CA ALA A 42 13.90 8.07 -14.51
C ALA A 42 13.98 7.10 -13.34
N ALA A 43 15.17 6.60 -13.05
CA ALA A 43 15.38 5.69 -11.93
C ALA A 43 15.09 6.41 -10.61
N PRO A 44 14.29 5.82 -9.70
CA PRO A 44 14.04 6.41 -8.40
C PRO A 44 15.33 6.48 -7.56
N THR A 45 15.41 7.43 -6.63
CA THR A 45 16.51 7.49 -5.68
C THR A 45 16.65 6.16 -4.92
N PRO A 46 17.88 5.67 -4.68
CA PRO A 46 18.13 4.40 -4.00
C PRO A 46 17.54 4.35 -2.59
N LEU A 47 17.18 3.17 -2.14
CA LEU A 47 16.87 2.89 -0.75
C LEU A 47 18.18 2.66 0.02
N VAL A 48 18.19 3.02 1.30
CA VAL A 48 19.37 2.89 2.16
C VAL A 48 18.98 2.14 3.43
N SER A 49 19.83 1.21 3.85
CA SER A 49 19.80 0.57 5.17
C SER A 49 21.16 0.73 5.83
N VAL A 50 21.19 1.25 7.04
CA VAL A 50 22.42 1.45 7.82
C VAL A 50 22.40 0.49 9.00
N ASN A 51 23.55 -0.16 9.27
CA ASN A 51 23.65 -1.02 10.46
C ASN A 51 23.69 -0.17 11.75
N SER A 52 23.31 -0.74 12.89
CA SER A 52 23.15 -0.02 14.16
C SER A 52 24.44 0.68 14.62
N ALA A 53 25.61 0.09 14.34
CA ALA A 53 26.90 0.71 14.62
C ALA A 53 27.20 1.93 13.72
N ALA A 54 26.38 2.19 12.70
CA ALA A 54 26.63 3.18 11.65
C ALA A 54 28.01 3.02 10.98
N LYS A 55 28.44 1.77 10.80
CA LYS A 55 29.70 1.44 10.14
C LYS A 55 29.49 1.12 8.67
N TYR A 56 28.41 0.41 8.34
CA TYR A 56 28.11 -0.04 7.00
C TYR A 56 26.74 0.49 6.54
N MET A 57 26.69 0.84 5.25
CA MET A 57 25.47 1.28 4.57
C MET A 57 25.23 0.40 3.35
N LEU A 58 24.07 -0.26 3.31
CA LEU A 58 23.57 -0.95 2.14
C LEU A 58 22.74 0.02 1.30
N VAL A 59 23.15 0.24 0.05
CA VAL A 59 22.44 1.03 -0.95
C VAL A 59 21.78 0.08 -1.93
N MET A 60 20.49 0.28 -2.19
CA MET A 60 19.63 -0.61 -2.96
C MET A 60 18.99 0.15 -4.11
N GLU A 61 19.38 -0.16 -5.34
CA GLU A 61 18.82 0.44 -6.54
C GLU A 61 17.75 -0.48 -7.16
N ARG A 62 16.82 0.12 -7.87
CA ARG A 62 15.73 -0.61 -8.54
C ARG A 62 15.36 0.05 -9.86
N ASN A 63 14.89 -0.75 -10.82
CA ASN A 63 14.33 -0.23 -12.05
C ASN A 63 12.99 0.47 -11.77
N SER A 64 12.62 1.39 -12.64
CA SER A 64 11.35 2.10 -12.53
C SER A 64 10.17 1.15 -12.79
N TYR A 65 10.17 0.46 -13.93
CA TYR A 65 9.03 -0.35 -14.37
C TYR A 65 9.47 -1.57 -15.18
N PRO A 66 8.80 -2.75 -15.00
CA PRO A 66 8.97 -3.90 -15.89
C PRO A 66 8.36 -3.62 -17.27
N THR A 67 8.75 -4.42 -18.26
CA THR A 67 8.11 -4.40 -19.57
C THR A 67 6.74 -5.10 -19.55
N VAL A 68 5.89 -4.85 -20.55
CA VAL A 68 4.63 -5.60 -20.73
C VAL A 68 4.91 -7.06 -21.02
N GLU A 69 6.03 -7.41 -21.67
CA GLU A 69 6.45 -8.78 -21.89
C GLU A 69 6.73 -9.51 -20.56
N GLU A 70 7.39 -8.83 -19.62
CA GLU A 70 7.60 -9.36 -18.26
C GLU A 70 6.28 -9.54 -17.51
N LEU A 71 5.31 -8.61 -17.65
CA LEU A 71 3.98 -8.77 -17.06
C LEU A 71 3.16 -9.88 -17.73
N GLY A 72 3.40 -10.16 -19.01
CA GLY A 72 2.76 -11.20 -19.79
C GLY A 72 3.30 -12.61 -19.52
N GLN A 73 4.30 -12.78 -18.65
CA GLN A 73 4.79 -14.10 -18.26
C GLN A 73 3.67 -14.96 -17.64
N PRO A 74 3.78 -16.29 -17.70
CA PRO A 74 2.79 -17.18 -17.13
C PRO A 74 2.44 -16.82 -15.69
N GLU A 75 1.16 -16.61 -15.42
CA GLU A 75 0.63 -16.22 -14.12
C GLU A 75 -0.56 -17.10 -13.76
N LEU A 76 -0.47 -17.78 -12.62
CA LEU A 76 -1.60 -18.51 -12.05
C LEU A 76 -2.34 -17.58 -11.07
N LYS A 77 -3.62 -17.34 -11.35
CA LYS A 77 -4.53 -16.52 -10.54
C LYS A 77 -5.41 -17.43 -9.72
N ILE A 78 -4.96 -17.82 -8.53
CA ILE A 78 -5.61 -18.81 -7.66
C ILE A 78 -5.51 -18.43 -6.18
N ALA A 79 -6.54 -18.71 -5.43
CA ALA A 79 -6.60 -18.47 -3.98
C ALA A 79 -6.27 -17.03 -3.58
N GLY A 80 -6.59 -16.03 -4.44
CA GLY A 80 -6.25 -14.62 -4.23
C GLY A 80 -4.77 -14.30 -4.44
N LEU A 81 -4.00 -15.21 -5.03
CA LEU A 81 -2.58 -15.07 -5.31
C LEU A 81 -2.32 -15.02 -6.80
N ARG A 82 -1.21 -14.40 -7.18
CA ARG A 82 -0.68 -14.37 -8.54
C ARG A 82 0.71 -14.98 -8.54
N ILE A 83 0.76 -16.23 -8.96
CA ILE A 83 1.93 -17.09 -8.84
C ILE A 83 2.60 -17.24 -10.20
N ASN A 84 3.91 -17.05 -10.25
CA ASN A 84 4.72 -17.47 -11.38
C ASN A 84 4.98 -18.99 -11.27
N PRO A 85 4.40 -19.83 -12.17
CA PRO A 85 4.54 -21.27 -12.08
C PRO A 85 5.95 -21.77 -12.43
N LEU A 86 6.79 -20.95 -13.03
CA LEU A 86 8.13 -21.35 -13.45
C LEU A 86 9.12 -21.35 -12.28
N ASN A 87 8.94 -20.44 -11.32
CA ASN A 87 9.90 -20.24 -10.23
C ASN A 87 9.28 -20.28 -8.83
N ALA A 88 7.97 -20.50 -8.70
CA ALA A 88 7.22 -20.54 -7.43
C ALA A 88 7.39 -19.27 -6.58
N SER A 89 7.35 -18.10 -7.22
CA SER A 89 7.28 -16.79 -6.56
C SER A 89 5.97 -16.08 -6.91
N LEU A 90 5.68 -14.99 -6.23
CA LEU A 90 4.62 -14.10 -6.67
C LEU A 90 5.09 -13.28 -7.87
N THR A 91 4.16 -13.05 -8.82
CA THR A 91 4.38 -12.15 -9.96
C THR A 91 4.34 -10.69 -9.53
N ARG A 92 4.70 -9.76 -10.43
CA ARG A 92 4.52 -8.31 -10.24
C ARG A 92 5.30 -7.72 -9.07
N GLN A 93 6.39 -8.39 -8.64
CA GLN A 93 7.28 -7.89 -7.59
C GLN A 93 8.12 -6.71 -8.11
N THR A 94 8.57 -5.86 -7.20
CA THR A 94 9.59 -4.84 -7.49
C THR A 94 10.92 -5.36 -6.97
N TYR A 95 11.86 -5.58 -7.85
CA TYR A 95 13.16 -6.13 -7.52
C TYR A 95 14.20 -5.04 -7.30
N ILE A 96 15.16 -5.34 -6.43
CA ILE A 96 16.41 -4.59 -6.30
C ILE A 96 17.36 -5.19 -7.36
N ASN A 97 17.85 -4.34 -8.26
CA ASN A 97 18.71 -4.76 -9.38
C ASN A 97 20.18 -4.43 -9.14
N GLN A 98 20.49 -3.64 -8.10
CA GLN A 98 21.86 -3.37 -7.68
C GLN A 98 21.94 -3.25 -6.16
N LEU A 99 22.92 -3.93 -5.57
CA LEU A 99 23.27 -3.87 -4.16
C LEU A 99 24.70 -3.34 -4.02
N THR A 100 24.85 -2.28 -3.24
CA THR A 100 26.15 -1.68 -2.97
C THR A 100 26.32 -1.56 -1.46
N VAL A 101 27.42 -2.08 -0.91
CA VAL A 101 27.77 -1.90 0.50
C VAL A 101 28.86 -0.84 0.57
N LYS A 102 28.71 0.14 1.44
CA LYS A 102 29.70 1.20 1.72
C LYS A 102 30.16 1.15 3.16
N ASP A 103 31.44 1.38 3.38
CA ASP A 103 31.97 1.76 4.69
C ASP A 103 31.72 3.25 4.91
N ILE A 104 30.99 3.59 5.96
CA ILE A 104 30.53 4.95 6.22
C ILE A 104 31.70 5.87 6.61
N SER A 105 32.68 5.37 7.36
CA SER A 105 33.79 6.15 7.87
C SER A 105 34.72 6.63 6.76
N SER A 106 34.98 5.77 5.79
CA SER A 106 35.84 6.05 4.65
C SER A 106 35.08 6.51 3.40
N ASN A 107 33.76 6.41 3.41
CA ASN A 107 32.86 6.62 2.26
C ASN A 107 33.20 5.75 1.04
N LYS A 108 33.89 4.62 1.26
CA LYS A 108 34.31 3.73 0.19
C LYS A 108 33.28 2.65 -0.08
N VAL A 109 33.05 2.38 -1.35
CA VAL A 109 32.30 1.20 -1.80
C VAL A 109 33.16 -0.04 -1.54
N LEU A 110 32.57 -1.04 -0.89
CA LEU A 110 33.16 -2.34 -0.68
C LEU A 110 32.96 -3.19 -1.94
N ASP A 111 34.06 -3.72 -2.49
CA ASP A 111 34.04 -4.54 -3.71
C ASP A 111 33.64 -5.98 -3.37
N ILE A 112 32.32 -6.24 -3.27
CA ILE A 112 31.76 -7.55 -2.95
C ILE A 112 31.88 -8.48 -4.17
N LYS A 113 32.67 -9.53 -4.06
CA LYS A 113 32.84 -10.54 -5.10
C LYS A 113 31.70 -11.56 -5.10
N GLY A 114 31.25 -11.99 -6.27
CA GLY A 114 30.28 -13.07 -6.42
C GLY A 114 28.80 -12.63 -6.33
N LEU A 115 28.51 -11.34 -6.41
CA LEU A 115 27.14 -10.87 -6.63
C LEU A 115 26.59 -11.43 -7.95
N PRO A 116 25.30 -11.84 -8.01
CA PRO A 116 24.69 -12.30 -9.26
C PRO A 116 24.76 -11.22 -10.35
N THR A 117 25.10 -11.61 -11.57
CA THR A 117 25.15 -10.70 -12.73
C THR A 117 23.76 -10.21 -13.13
N ASN A 118 22.75 -11.05 -12.98
CA ASN A 118 21.33 -10.70 -13.21
C ASN A 118 20.63 -10.64 -11.84
N LEU A 119 20.86 -9.55 -11.11
CA LEU A 119 20.31 -9.36 -9.79
C LEU A 119 18.83 -8.97 -9.88
N SER A 120 18.00 -9.79 -9.25
CA SER A 120 16.59 -9.52 -8.96
C SER A 120 16.32 -9.83 -7.49
N ALA A 121 16.92 -9.00 -6.61
CA ALA A 121 16.91 -9.27 -5.18
C ALA A 121 15.61 -8.87 -4.51
N LEU A 122 15.21 -9.71 -3.56
CA LEU A 122 14.07 -9.46 -2.65
C LEU A 122 14.50 -9.66 -1.20
N SER A 123 13.92 -8.85 -0.31
CA SER A 123 14.01 -9.01 1.14
C SER A 123 15.45 -9.09 1.68
N PRO A 124 16.39 -8.20 1.30
CA PRO A 124 17.70 -8.18 1.93
C PRO A 124 17.56 -7.89 3.43
N SER A 125 18.24 -8.68 4.25
CA SER A 125 18.20 -8.57 5.71
C SER A 125 19.56 -8.81 6.35
N TRP A 126 19.90 -7.97 7.33
CA TRP A 126 21.10 -8.14 8.13
C TRP A 126 20.95 -9.32 9.09
N ASN A 127 22.06 -10.03 9.35
CA ASN A 127 22.13 -10.96 10.48
C ASN A 127 22.17 -10.20 11.81
N HIS A 128 22.14 -10.91 12.93
CA HIS A 128 22.11 -10.28 14.26
C HIS A 128 23.38 -9.45 14.55
N ALA A 129 24.56 -9.95 14.16
CA ALA A 129 25.84 -9.23 14.28
C ALA A 129 26.00 -8.09 13.25
N GLU A 130 25.06 -7.92 12.33
CA GLU A 130 25.03 -6.88 11.28
C GLU A 130 26.30 -6.83 10.41
N ASN A 131 26.89 -8.00 10.17
CA ASN A 131 28.08 -8.18 9.33
C ASN A 131 27.82 -9.11 8.13
N LYS A 132 26.60 -9.65 7.99
CA LYS A 132 26.15 -10.43 6.83
C LYS A 132 24.77 -9.96 6.38
N ILE A 133 24.49 -10.12 5.08
CA ILE A 133 23.20 -9.76 4.48
C ILE A 133 22.70 -10.96 3.69
N ALA A 134 21.54 -11.50 4.05
CA ALA A 134 20.85 -12.53 3.27
C ALA A 134 19.77 -11.91 2.37
N PHE A 135 19.58 -12.46 1.17
CA PHE A 135 18.53 -12.05 0.24
C PHE A 135 18.12 -13.16 -0.70
N PHE A 136 16.90 -13.08 -1.25
CA PHE A 136 16.50 -13.92 -2.37
C PHE A 136 16.94 -13.28 -3.70
N ASN A 137 17.43 -14.10 -4.64
CA ASN A 137 17.59 -13.70 -6.04
C ASN A 137 16.60 -14.48 -6.91
N VAL A 138 15.64 -13.79 -7.53
CA VAL A 138 14.56 -14.38 -8.32
C VAL A 138 14.99 -14.49 -9.77
N LEU A 139 15.15 -15.72 -10.25
CA LEU A 139 15.45 -16.03 -11.63
C LEU A 139 14.18 -16.46 -12.38
N SER A 140 14.28 -16.58 -13.69
CA SER A 140 13.13 -16.98 -14.53
C SER A 140 12.52 -18.34 -14.15
N ASN A 141 13.33 -19.28 -13.68
CA ASN A 141 12.95 -20.67 -13.43
C ASN A 141 13.18 -21.16 -11.98
N ARG A 142 13.70 -20.32 -11.09
CA ARG A 142 13.92 -20.66 -9.69
C ARG A 142 14.19 -19.44 -8.84
N VAL A 143 14.14 -19.60 -7.54
CA VAL A 143 14.57 -18.60 -6.57
C VAL A 143 15.78 -19.14 -5.80
N ASP A 144 16.85 -18.36 -5.78
CA ASP A 144 18.08 -18.66 -5.03
C ASP A 144 18.19 -17.80 -3.78
N VAL A 145 18.90 -18.33 -2.77
CA VAL A 145 19.24 -17.63 -1.53
C VAL A 145 20.72 -17.30 -1.56
N TYR A 146 21.04 -16.02 -1.34
CA TYR A 146 22.41 -15.52 -1.30
C TYR A 146 22.72 -14.91 0.06
N VAL A 147 23.98 -14.98 0.44
CA VAL A 147 24.51 -14.30 1.62
C VAL A 147 25.75 -13.49 1.21
N ILE A 148 25.74 -12.20 1.51
CA ILE A 148 26.89 -11.32 1.50
C ILE A 148 27.56 -11.43 2.86
N ASP A 149 28.87 -11.71 2.89
CA ASP A 149 29.71 -11.63 4.08
C ASP A 149 30.65 -10.42 3.91
N ILE A 150 30.49 -9.43 4.77
CA ILE A 150 31.23 -8.16 4.67
C ILE A 150 32.69 -8.33 5.09
N ALA A 151 32.99 -9.23 6.04
CA ALA A 151 34.33 -9.43 6.51
C ALA A 151 35.23 -10.05 5.42
N SER A 152 34.68 -10.99 4.63
CA SER A 152 35.41 -11.64 3.52
C SER A 152 35.22 -10.92 2.18
N LEU A 153 34.34 -9.92 2.10
CA LEU A 153 33.90 -9.23 0.88
C LEU A 153 33.40 -10.20 -0.20
N THR A 154 32.63 -11.21 0.20
CA THR A 154 32.12 -12.23 -0.73
C THR A 154 30.59 -12.34 -0.64
N CYS A 155 29.99 -12.64 -1.79
CA CYS A 155 28.58 -13.02 -1.90
C CYS A 155 28.50 -14.45 -2.44
N LYS A 156 27.76 -15.31 -1.76
CA LYS A 156 27.65 -16.73 -2.14
C LYS A 156 26.19 -17.14 -2.19
N LYS A 157 25.85 -17.93 -3.21
CA LYS A 157 24.63 -18.72 -3.21
C LYS A 157 24.76 -19.83 -2.18
N ILE A 158 23.77 -20.00 -1.33
CA ILE A 158 23.81 -20.98 -0.24
C ILE A 158 22.80 -22.13 -0.41
N ASN A 159 21.75 -21.98 -1.23
CA ASN A 159 20.71 -22.99 -1.39
C ASN A 159 20.94 -23.93 -2.56
N THR A 160 20.70 -25.23 -2.35
CA THR A 160 20.58 -26.27 -3.37
C THR A 160 19.14 -26.38 -3.86
N ALA A 161 18.19 -26.60 -2.93
CA ALA A 161 16.77 -26.59 -3.25
C ALA A 161 16.29 -25.17 -3.53
N ALA A 162 15.51 -25.00 -4.61
CA ALA A 162 14.94 -23.68 -4.94
C ALA A 162 14.02 -23.21 -3.82
N ALA A 163 14.12 -21.93 -3.45
CA ALA A 163 13.21 -21.31 -2.50
C ALA A 163 11.80 -21.15 -3.09
N ASN A 164 10.80 -21.12 -2.20
CA ASN A 164 9.39 -20.91 -2.53
C ASN A 164 8.86 -19.64 -1.87
N LEU A 165 8.36 -18.71 -2.67
CA LEU A 165 7.85 -17.41 -2.21
C LEU A 165 6.34 -17.26 -2.41
N VAL A 166 5.60 -18.33 -2.68
CA VAL A 166 4.15 -18.29 -2.96
C VAL A 166 3.34 -17.75 -1.79
N LEU A 167 3.68 -18.13 -0.56
CA LEU A 167 3.04 -17.62 0.66
C LEU A 167 4.01 -16.72 1.45
N GLY A 168 4.62 -15.76 0.77
CA GLY A 168 5.49 -14.75 1.34
C GLY A 168 6.97 -15.12 1.40
N ASN A 169 7.79 -14.10 1.56
CA ASN A 169 9.26 -14.14 1.49
C ASN A 169 9.87 -14.52 2.85
N THR A 170 9.71 -15.78 3.27
CA THR A 170 10.27 -16.25 4.55
C THR A 170 11.77 -16.47 4.41
N LEU A 171 12.57 -15.51 4.89
CA LEU A 171 14.02 -15.59 5.04
C LEU A 171 14.37 -15.03 6.43
N VAL A 172 14.74 -15.90 7.36
CA VAL A 172 14.89 -15.55 8.78
C VAL A 172 16.24 -16.04 9.28
N TRP A 173 17.00 -15.17 9.92
CA TRP A 173 18.23 -15.52 10.60
C TRP A 173 17.91 -16.24 11.92
N LEU A 174 18.32 -17.50 12.03
CA LEU A 174 18.25 -18.25 13.29
C LEU A 174 19.39 -17.84 14.24
N ASN A 175 20.56 -17.59 13.67
CA ASN A 175 21.75 -17.03 14.30
C ASN A 175 22.63 -16.40 13.19
N ASP A 176 23.83 -15.92 13.53
CA ASP A 176 24.73 -15.21 12.60
C ASP A 176 25.23 -16.04 11.42
N GLU A 177 25.10 -17.38 11.46
CA GLU A 177 25.60 -18.30 10.44
C GLU A 177 24.47 -19.10 9.76
N THR A 178 23.24 -19.00 10.26
CA THR A 178 22.16 -19.90 9.87
C THR A 178 20.91 -19.13 9.47
N VAL A 179 20.42 -19.39 8.28
CA VAL A 179 19.13 -18.88 7.80
C VAL A 179 18.08 -19.99 7.68
N LEU A 180 16.82 -19.61 7.86
CA LEU A 180 15.66 -20.44 7.56
C LEU A 180 14.97 -19.90 6.33
N TYR A 181 14.54 -20.79 5.43
CA TYR A 181 13.72 -20.43 4.27
C TYR A 181 12.79 -21.58 3.89
N LYS A 182 11.74 -21.28 3.11
CA LYS A 182 10.83 -22.26 2.53
C LYS A 182 11.38 -22.74 1.20
N ALA A 183 11.53 -24.04 1.00
CA ALA A 183 11.96 -24.64 -0.26
C ALA A 183 10.79 -25.29 -1.01
N ASN A 184 10.90 -25.36 -2.32
CA ASN A 184 9.98 -26.14 -3.16
C ASN A 184 10.05 -27.62 -2.81
N VAL A 185 8.89 -28.26 -2.72
CA VAL A 185 8.75 -29.70 -2.57
C VAL A 185 8.49 -30.37 -3.92
N ASN A 186 7.64 -29.74 -4.73
CA ASN A 186 7.18 -30.25 -5.99
C ASN A 186 8.02 -29.67 -7.14
N ASP A 187 8.27 -30.50 -8.14
CA ASP A 187 8.98 -30.12 -9.35
C ASP A 187 7.96 -29.55 -10.38
N PRO A 188 8.06 -28.27 -10.76
CA PRO A 188 7.14 -27.66 -11.71
C PRO A 188 7.04 -28.38 -13.06
N THR A 189 8.10 -29.10 -13.47
CA THR A 189 8.08 -29.89 -14.71
C THR A 189 7.17 -31.11 -14.66
N LYS A 190 6.78 -31.54 -13.45
CA LYS A 190 5.86 -32.68 -13.19
C LYS A 190 4.43 -32.25 -12.94
N LEU A 191 4.10 -30.98 -13.21
CA LEU A 191 2.75 -30.46 -13.05
C LEU A 191 1.77 -31.23 -13.94
N ALA A 192 0.70 -31.77 -13.35
CA ALA A 192 -0.35 -32.44 -14.11
C ALA A 192 -1.06 -31.44 -15.04
N LYS A 193 -1.26 -31.85 -16.27
CA LYS A 193 -1.97 -31.03 -17.27
C LYS A 193 -3.42 -30.81 -16.81
N LYS A 194 -3.94 -29.59 -17.09
CA LYS A 194 -5.36 -29.31 -16.88
C LYS A 194 -6.21 -30.29 -17.72
N PRO A 195 -7.18 -30.96 -17.09
CA PRO A 195 -8.13 -31.80 -17.86
C PRO A 195 -8.84 -30.96 -18.91
N ILE A 196 -8.90 -31.44 -20.13
CA ILE A 196 -9.62 -30.78 -21.24
C ILE A 196 -11.12 -30.77 -20.95
N THR A 197 -11.65 -31.89 -20.44
CA THR A 197 -13.04 -32.00 -20.06
C THR A 197 -13.20 -31.93 -18.55
N PRO A 198 -13.97 -30.98 -18.00
CA PRO A 198 -14.30 -30.96 -16.59
C PRO A 198 -15.02 -32.24 -16.17
N LYS A 199 -14.72 -32.76 -14.99
CA LYS A 199 -15.44 -33.94 -14.41
C LYS A 199 -16.88 -33.62 -14.00
N GLY A 200 -17.24 -32.35 -13.91
CA GLY A 200 -18.55 -31.84 -13.50
C GLY A 200 -18.56 -30.32 -13.37
N PRO A 201 -19.73 -29.71 -13.09
CA PRO A 201 -19.82 -28.30 -12.81
C PRO A 201 -19.18 -27.96 -11.47
N THR A 202 -18.75 -26.69 -11.29
CA THR A 202 -18.40 -26.17 -9.97
C THR A 202 -19.68 -25.83 -9.22
N ILE A 203 -19.86 -26.40 -8.03
CA ILE A 203 -21.03 -26.19 -7.18
C ILE A 203 -20.59 -25.38 -5.97
N GLN A 204 -21.29 -24.26 -5.72
CA GLN A 204 -21.17 -23.48 -4.50
C GLN A 204 -22.50 -23.55 -3.77
N GLU A 205 -22.47 -23.85 -2.48
CA GLU A 205 -23.66 -24.03 -1.66
C GLU A 205 -23.52 -23.26 -0.35
N ASN A 206 -24.56 -22.57 0.07
CA ASN A 206 -24.68 -22.01 1.41
C ASN A 206 -25.97 -22.51 2.06
N LEU A 207 -25.85 -23.26 3.13
CA LEU A 207 -26.95 -23.86 3.86
C LEU A 207 -27.52 -22.92 4.93
N GLY A 208 -27.83 -21.68 4.56
CA GLY A 208 -28.50 -20.71 5.42
C GLY A 208 -27.60 -19.99 6.44
N LYS A 209 -26.27 -20.16 6.37
CA LYS A 209 -25.34 -19.37 7.19
C LYS A 209 -25.20 -17.97 6.62
N VAL A 210 -25.31 -16.95 7.48
CA VAL A 210 -24.98 -15.57 7.12
C VAL A 210 -23.45 -15.50 6.92
N ALA A 211 -23.04 -15.34 5.68
CA ALA A 211 -21.64 -15.25 5.28
C ALA A 211 -21.47 -14.06 4.31
N PRO A 212 -21.58 -12.82 4.81
CA PRO A 212 -21.38 -11.65 3.97
C PRO A 212 -19.91 -11.62 3.52
N SER A 213 -19.67 -11.74 2.23
CA SER A 213 -18.32 -11.67 1.72
C SER A 213 -18.11 -10.40 0.94
N VAL A 214 -16.93 -9.83 1.11
CA VAL A 214 -16.34 -8.90 0.16
C VAL A 214 -16.11 -9.68 -1.14
N THR A 215 -16.34 -9.06 -2.28
CA THR A 215 -16.09 -9.70 -3.57
C THR A 215 -14.59 -9.75 -3.83
N TYR A 216 -14.01 -10.94 -3.79
CA TYR A 216 -12.59 -11.15 -4.05
C TYR A 216 -12.35 -11.59 -5.49
N GLN A 217 -11.15 -11.29 -6.02
CA GLN A 217 -10.67 -11.78 -7.32
C GLN A 217 -9.74 -12.99 -7.16
N ASP A 218 -9.47 -13.65 -8.27
CA ASP A 218 -8.47 -14.69 -8.38
C ASP A 218 -8.66 -15.87 -7.41
N LEU A 219 -9.91 -16.15 -7.01
CA LEU A 219 -10.24 -17.25 -6.10
C LEU A 219 -10.06 -18.62 -6.76
N ILE A 220 -10.05 -19.68 -5.95
CA ILE A 220 -10.19 -21.06 -6.41
C ILE A 220 -11.56 -21.22 -7.07
N LYS A 221 -11.60 -21.77 -8.29
CA LYS A 221 -12.82 -21.93 -9.08
C LYS A 221 -13.09 -23.37 -9.49
N SER A 222 -12.12 -24.27 -9.31
CA SER A 222 -12.20 -25.65 -9.75
C SER A 222 -11.33 -26.57 -8.92
N PRO A 223 -11.57 -27.90 -8.92
CA PRO A 223 -10.68 -28.89 -8.31
C PRO A 223 -9.26 -28.87 -8.88
N TYR A 224 -9.08 -28.39 -10.11
CA TYR A 224 -7.74 -28.21 -10.68
C TYR A 224 -7.03 -27.02 -10.06
N ASP A 225 -7.73 -25.94 -9.73
CA ASP A 225 -7.15 -24.79 -9.01
C ASP A 225 -6.76 -25.18 -7.59
N GLU A 226 -7.55 -26.05 -6.90
CA GLU A 226 -7.15 -26.61 -5.62
C GLU A 226 -5.85 -27.41 -5.72
N TYR A 227 -5.75 -28.26 -6.76
CA TYR A 227 -4.53 -29.02 -7.03
C TYR A 227 -3.34 -28.07 -7.29
N LEU A 228 -3.52 -27.04 -8.10
CA LEU A 228 -2.47 -26.06 -8.38
C LEU A 228 -2.04 -25.34 -7.10
N PHE A 229 -3.00 -24.89 -6.28
CA PHE A 229 -2.68 -24.22 -5.03
C PHE A 229 -1.92 -25.15 -4.08
N ASP A 230 -2.39 -26.36 -3.87
CA ASP A 230 -1.70 -27.36 -3.05
C ASP A 230 -0.28 -27.65 -3.56
N PHE A 231 -0.14 -27.80 -4.88
CA PHE A 231 1.13 -28.07 -5.54
C PHE A 231 2.17 -26.96 -5.32
N PHE A 232 1.79 -25.69 -5.51
CA PHE A 232 2.71 -24.56 -5.41
C PHE A 232 2.89 -24.04 -3.99
N ALA A 233 1.87 -24.14 -3.13
CA ALA A 233 1.91 -23.61 -1.77
C ALA A 233 2.51 -24.58 -0.76
N THR A 234 2.60 -25.88 -1.08
CA THR A 234 3.26 -26.88 -0.20
C THR A 234 4.77 -26.67 -0.23
N THR A 235 5.35 -26.43 0.94
CA THR A 235 6.76 -26.09 1.13
C THR A 235 7.42 -26.96 2.18
N GLN A 236 8.74 -27.13 2.06
CA GLN A 236 9.60 -27.70 3.10
C GLN A 236 10.37 -26.58 3.78
N LEU A 237 10.22 -26.44 5.08
CA LEU A 237 11.10 -25.54 5.84
C LEU A 237 12.51 -26.11 5.87
N VAL A 238 13.51 -25.28 5.54
CA VAL A 238 14.92 -25.65 5.45
C VAL A 238 15.73 -24.72 6.35
N LYS A 239 16.61 -25.33 7.13
CA LYS A 239 17.70 -24.66 7.84
C LYS A 239 18.95 -24.77 7.00
N ASN A 240 19.58 -23.64 6.68
CA ASN A 240 20.86 -23.60 5.94
C ASN A 240 21.93 -22.94 6.80
N THR A 241 22.96 -23.71 7.11
CA THR A 241 24.14 -23.22 7.84
C THR A 241 25.34 -23.25 6.90
N ASN A 242 25.76 -22.08 6.44
CA ASN A 242 26.91 -21.94 5.53
C ASN A 242 26.85 -22.85 4.28
N GLY A 243 25.68 -23.04 3.70
CA GLY A 243 25.47 -23.87 2.50
C GLY A 243 25.06 -25.33 2.79
N VAL A 244 25.04 -25.73 4.06
CA VAL A 244 24.60 -27.07 4.45
C VAL A 244 23.11 -27.02 4.83
N GLU A 245 22.28 -27.70 4.04
CA GLU A 245 20.82 -27.74 4.22
C GLU A 245 20.37 -28.88 5.11
N THR A 246 19.45 -28.58 6.02
CA THR A 246 18.75 -29.56 6.85
C THR A 246 17.26 -29.29 6.81
N LYS A 247 16.44 -30.29 6.48
CA LYS A 247 14.99 -30.19 6.48
C LYS A 247 14.46 -30.14 7.91
N ILE A 248 13.47 -29.28 8.14
CA ILE A 248 12.76 -29.12 9.42
C ILE A 248 11.32 -29.59 9.24
N GLY A 249 10.88 -30.55 10.05
CA GLY A 249 9.52 -31.09 10.02
C GLY A 249 9.17 -31.76 8.70
N LYS A 250 7.86 -31.88 8.46
CA LYS A 250 7.29 -32.42 7.21
C LYS A 250 6.88 -31.28 6.28
N PRO A 251 6.80 -31.53 4.96
CA PRO A 251 6.20 -30.57 4.04
C PRO A 251 4.79 -30.14 4.46
N ALA A 252 4.50 -28.85 4.35
CA ALA A 252 3.20 -28.29 4.70
C ALA A 252 2.93 -26.99 3.93
N ILE A 253 1.67 -26.53 3.90
CA ILE A 253 1.32 -25.23 3.37
C ILE A 253 1.57 -24.19 4.48
N LEU A 254 2.84 -23.81 4.66
CA LEU A 254 3.30 -22.90 5.72
C LEU A 254 3.03 -21.44 5.34
N ALA A 255 1.98 -20.86 5.93
CA ALA A 255 1.59 -19.48 5.68
C ALA A 255 2.48 -18.46 6.42
N SER A 256 2.87 -18.75 7.68
CA SER A 256 3.79 -17.90 8.43
C SER A 256 4.67 -18.67 9.39
N LEU A 257 5.83 -18.09 9.69
CA LEU A 257 6.82 -18.57 10.65
C LEU A 257 7.35 -17.38 11.44
N ALA A 258 7.34 -17.47 12.77
CA ALA A 258 8.01 -16.52 13.66
C ALA A 258 8.81 -17.29 14.71
N LEU A 259 10.03 -16.81 14.99
CA LEU A 259 10.90 -17.42 16.00
C LEU A 259 10.58 -16.86 17.38
N SER A 260 10.64 -17.70 18.44
CA SER A 260 10.68 -17.18 19.80
C SER A 260 11.95 -16.33 19.99
N PRO A 261 11.95 -15.33 20.87
CA PRO A 261 13.13 -14.50 21.10
C PRO A 261 14.39 -15.30 21.42
N ASP A 262 14.30 -16.38 22.21
CA ASP A 262 15.41 -17.29 22.53
C ASP A 262 15.76 -18.28 21.40
N LYS A 263 15.02 -18.24 20.27
CA LYS A 263 15.20 -19.11 19.09
C LYS A 263 14.99 -20.61 19.35
N GLN A 264 14.39 -20.99 20.50
CA GLN A 264 14.17 -22.39 20.86
C GLN A 264 12.82 -22.92 20.33
N TYR A 265 11.93 -22.06 19.85
CA TYR A 265 10.61 -22.43 19.36
C TYR A 265 10.22 -21.63 18.13
N PHE A 266 9.34 -22.22 17.32
CA PHE A 266 8.75 -21.57 16.16
C PHE A 266 7.23 -21.48 16.35
N LEU A 267 6.67 -20.31 16.13
CA LEU A 267 5.25 -20.13 15.92
C LEU A 267 4.96 -20.32 14.44
N THR A 268 4.13 -21.30 14.11
CA THR A 268 3.77 -21.64 12.73
C THR A 268 2.28 -21.47 12.49
N ARG A 269 1.91 -21.00 11.31
CA ARG A 269 0.54 -21.06 10.80
C ARG A 269 0.53 -21.89 9.53
N THR A 270 -0.18 -23.02 9.56
CA THR A 270 -0.29 -23.96 8.44
C THR A 270 -1.73 -23.95 7.94
N LEU A 271 -1.92 -23.80 6.62
CA LEU A 271 -3.25 -23.83 6.01
C LEU A 271 -3.77 -25.26 5.90
N ASN A 272 -5.06 -25.43 6.18
CA ASN A 272 -5.73 -26.72 6.21
C ASN A 272 -6.70 -26.88 5.03
N LYS A 273 -6.87 -28.13 4.56
CA LYS A 273 -7.95 -28.51 3.66
C LYS A 273 -9.26 -28.77 4.45
N PRO A 274 -10.43 -28.62 3.81
CA PRO A 274 -10.65 -28.16 2.42
C PRO A 274 -10.38 -26.68 2.25
N PHE A 275 -9.95 -26.28 1.04
CA PHE A 275 -9.74 -24.86 0.72
C PHE A 275 -11.07 -24.18 0.39
N SER A 276 -11.13 -22.88 0.67
CA SER A 276 -12.30 -22.06 0.36
C SER A 276 -12.33 -21.62 -1.10
N TYR A 277 -13.53 -21.57 -1.67
CA TYR A 277 -13.80 -20.95 -2.98
C TYR A 277 -14.31 -19.52 -2.85
N LEU A 278 -14.49 -19.02 -1.62
CA LEU A 278 -15.13 -17.71 -1.34
C LEU A 278 -14.18 -16.67 -0.76
N VAL A 279 -13.04 -17.11 -0.21
CA VAL A 279 -12.03 -16.22 0.37
C VAL A 279 -10.64 -16.58 -0.17
N PRO A 280 -9.71 -15.61 -0.19
CA PRO A 280 -8.31 -15.87 -0.57
C PRO A 280 -7.55 -16.67 0.50
N ALA A 281 -6.36 -17.16 0.15
CA ALA A 281 -5.55 -18.05 0.98
C ALA A 281 -5.31 -17.55 2.41
N TYR A 282 -5.17 -16.24 2.62
CA TYR A 282 -5.00 -15.68 3.97
C TYR A 282 -6.22 -15.89 4.89
N GLY A 283 -7.39 -16.15 4.29
CA GLY A 283 -8.65 -16.45 4.99
C GLY A 283 -8.96 -17.95 5.09
N PHE A 284 -8.10 -18.85 4.61
CA PHE A 284 -8.34 -20.30 4.72
C PHE A 284 -8.26 -20.78 6.16
N ALA A 285 -8.92 -21.90 6.42
CA ALA A 285 -8.77 -22.61 7.68
C ALA A 285 -7.28 -22.90 7.94
N ALA A 286 -6.85 -22.77 9.19
CA ALA A 286 -5.43 -22.89 9.52
C ALA A 286 -5.22 -23.49 10.93
N THR A 287 -4.10 -24.17 11.10
CA THR A 287 -3.60 -24.58 12.42
C THR A 287 -2.50 -23.63 12.85
N VAL A 288 -2.62 -23.05 14.04
CA VAL A 288 -1.58 -22.28 14.70
C VAL A 288 -0.94 -23.15 15.76
N ALA A 289 0.36 -23.37 15.67
CA ALA A 289 1.08 -24.26 16.56
C ALA A 289 2.46 -23.72 16.93
N ILE A 290 2.94 -24.14 18.10
CA ILE A 290 4.34 -24.00 18.50
C ILE A 290 5.05 -25.30 18.15
N THR A 291 6.19 -25.19 17.45
CA THR A 291 7.06 -26.33 17.15
C THR A 291 8.45 -26.12 17.73
N ASP A 292 9.15 -27.23 17.95
CA ASP A 292 10.58 -27.21 18.26
C ASP A 292 11.43 -26.93 16.99
N PRO A 293 12.73 -26.69 17.10
CA PRO A 293 13.61 -26.45 15.95
C PRO A 293 13.77 -27.64 14.99
N LYS A 294 13.26 -28.83 15.37
CA LYS A 294 13.20 -30.01 14.50
C LYS A 294 11.87 -30.11 13.74
N GLY A 295 10.90 -29.21 14.06
CA GLY A 295 9.59 -29.18 13.45
C GLY A 295 8.56 -30.09 14.12
N ASN A 296 8.84 -30.63 15.31
CA ASN A 296 7.86 -31.37 16.08
C ASN A 296 6.89 -30.41 16.78
N ILE A 297 5.60 -30.69 16.75
CA ILE A 297 4.59 -29.89 17.44
C ILE A 297 4.77 -30.04 18.95
N VAL A 298 5.01 -28.93 19.63
CA VAL A 298 5.06 -28.83 21.10
C VAL A 298 3.67 -28.53 21.65
N ASN A 299 2.94 -27.60 21.01
CA ASN A 299 1.57 -27.25 21.38
C ASN A 299 0.79 -26.78 20.15
N THR A 300 -0.47 -27.23 20.01
CA THR A 300 -1.42 -26.66 19.06
C THR A 300 -2.24 -25.60 19.77
N LEU A 301 -1.99 -24.33 19.44
CA LEU A 301 -2.64 -23.18 20.09
C LEU A 301 -4.09 -23.00 19.62
N ALA A 302 -4.33 -23.20 18.33
CA ALA A 302 -5.67 -23.06 17.75
C ALA A 302 -5.79 -23.77 16.40
N VAL A 303 -7.03 -24.23 16.11
CA VAL A 303 -7.48 -24.60 14.77
C VAL A 303 -8.50 -23.54 14.35
N LEU A 304 -8.08 -22.67 13.44
CA LEU A 304 -8.86 -21.54 12.97
C LEU A 304 -9.80 -21.98 11.84
N PRO A 305 -11.10 -21.64 11.89
CA PRO A 305 -12.02 -21.89 10.78
C PRO A 305 -11.70 -20.96 9.60
N SER A 306 -12.27 -21.28 8.42
CA SER A 306 -12.23 -20.37 7.27
C SER A 306 -12.88 -19.03 7.62
N ALA A 307 -12.32 -17.94 7.06
CA ALA A 307 -12.85 -16.58 7.24
C ALA A 307 -14.21 -16.33 6.55
N GLU A 308 -14.76 -17.30 5.84
CA GLU A 308 -16.11 -17.21 5.22
C GLU A 308 -17.21 -16.84 6.21
N SER A 309 -17.08 -17.30 7.45
CA SER A 309 -18.06 -17.05 8.51
C SER A 309 -17.77 -15.82 9.36
N THR A 310 -16.83 -14.96 8.95
CA THR A 310 -16.56 -13.71 9.66
C THR A 310 -17.77 -12.78 9.54
N PRO A 311 -18.36 -12.30 10.65
CA PRO A 311 -19.48 -11.36 10.58
C PRO A 311 -19.10 -10.07 9.86
N SER A 312 -20.02 -9.47 9.11
CA SER A 312 -19.79 -8.18 8.42
C SER A 312 -19.59 -7.03 9.41
N GLY A 313 -18.79 -6.05 9.01
CA GLY A 313 -18.45 -4.87 9.79
C GLY A 313 -16.98 -4.82 10.14
N TYR A 314 -16.41 -3.61 10.18
CA TYR A 314 -14.96 -3.42 10.28
C TYR A 314 -14.32 -3.97 11.56
N ASP A 315 -15.05 -3.93 12.66
CA ASP A 315 -14.54 -4.31 13.97
C ASP A 315 -15.10 -5.66 14.46
N ASN A 316 -15.83 -6.37 13.59
CA ASN A 316 -16.24 -7.73 13.86
C ASN A 316 -15.12 -8.72 13.58
N VAL A 317 -15.03 -9.77 14.39
CA VAL A 317 -14.02 -10.82 14.27
C VAL A 317 -14.67 -12.18 14.44
N GLN A 318 -14.00 -13.25 14.03
CA GLN A 318 -14.43 -14.60 14.39
C GLN A 318 -14.30 -14.83 15.90
N ASN A 319 -15.21 -15.62 16.47
CA ASN A 319 -15.17 -15.96 17.90
C ASN A 319 -14.14 -17.06 18.20
N VAL A 320 -12.88 -16.75 17.90
CA VAL A 320 -11.73 -17.65 18.09
C VAL A 320 -10.51 -16.84 18.53
N ALA A 321 -9.49 -17.53 19.04
CA ALA A 321 -8.19 -16.92 19.35
C ALA A 321 -7.56 -16.30 18.10
N ARG A 322 -6.96 -15.13 18.26
CA ARG A 322 -6.35 -14.35 17.19
C ARG A 322 -5.15 -13.55 17.68
N ALA A 323 -4.44 -12.90 16.76
CA ALA A 323 -3.27 -12.04 17.06
C ALA A 323 -2.21 -12.77 17.90
N PHE A 324 -1.88 -14.01 17.48
CA PHE A 324 -0.81 -14.76 18.09
C PHE A 324 0.53 -14.09 17.82
N ASP A 325 1.30 -13.79 18.87
CA ASP A 325 2.60 -13.16 18.74
C ASP A 325 3.52 -13.49 19.93
N TRP A 326 4.82 -13.46 19.71
CA TRP A 326 5.81 -13.61 20.76
C TRP A 326 5.93 -12.32 21.59
N ARG A 327 6.14 -12.47 22.88
CA ARG A 327 6.63 -11.37 23.71
C ARG A 327 8.10 -11.15 23.42
N ASN A 328 8.43 -10.00 22.81
CA ASN A 328 9.80 -9.71 22.42
C ASN A 328 10.74 -9.51 23.62
N ASP A 329 10.20 -9.12 24.78
CA ASP A 329 10.95 -8.91 26.03
C ASP A 329 11.20 -10.18 26.84
N ALA A 330 10.60 -11.33 26.44
CA ALA A 330 10.68 -12.59 27.15
C ALA A 330 11.26 -13.71 26.26
N PRO A 331 11.90 -14.75 26.81
CA PRO A 331 12.59 -15.76 25.99
C PRO A 331 11.65 -16.56 25.11
N ALA A 332 10.53 -17.05 25.64
CA ALA A 332 9.57 -17.86 24.91
C ALA A 332 8.18 -17.78 25.57
N THR A 333 7.50 -16.67 25.36
CA THR A 333 6.13 -16.45 25.82
C THR A 333 5.28 -16.04 24.64
N ILE A 334 4.23 -16.84 24.33
CA ILE A 334 3.26 -16.52 23.29
C ILE A 334 2.09 -15.76 23.88
N THR A 335 1.60 -14.75 23.16
CA THR A 335 0.37 -14.02 23.51
C THR A 335 -0.68 -14.18 22.42
N TYR A 336 -1.95 -14.05 22.77
CA TYR A 336 -3.07 -14.06 21.85
C TYR A 336 -4.30 -13.39 22.46
N ALA A 337 -5.21 -12.92 21.62
CA ALA A 337 -6.46 -12.30 22.04
C ALA A 337 -7.66 -13.22 21.82
N MET A 338 -8.63 -13.17 22.74
CA MET A 338 -9.93 -13.83 22.64
C MET A 338 -11.05 -12.79 22.69
N PRO A 339 -12.04 -12.82 21.78
CA PRO A 339 -13.17 -11.94 21.85
C PRO A 339 -14.11 -12.33 23.01
N LEU A 340 -14.54 -11.35 23.79
CA LEU A 340 -15.48 -11.50 24.92
C LEU A 340 -16.94 -11.19 24.52
N ASP A 341 -17.12 -10.64 23.32
CA ASP A 341 -18.41 -10.25 22.74
C ASP A 341 -18.94 -11.22 21.68
N SER A 342 -18.38 -12.43 21.63
CA SER A 342 -18.63 -13.43 20.58
C SER A 342 -18.20 -12.94 19.18
N GLY A 343 -17.26 -12.00 19.09
CA GLY A 343 -16.76 -11.39 17.85
C GLY A 343 -17.62 -10.23 17.31
N LEU A 344 -18.66 -9.79 18.02
CA LEU A 344 -19.62 -8.79 17.58
C LEU A 344 -19.41 -7.47 18.33
N ILE A 345 -18.75 -6.51 17.73
CA ILE A 345 -18.37 -5.22 18.35
C ILE A 345 -19.59 -4.41 18.85
N LYS A 346 -20.79 -4.60 18.26
CA LYS A 346 -22.03 -3.92 18.66
C LYS A 346 -22.67 -4.52 19.91
N LYS A 347 -22.19 -5.67 20.38
CA LYS A 347 -22.69 -6.28 21.61
C LYS A 347 -22.25 -5.43 22.80
N LYS A 348 -23.20 -5.06 23.64
CA LYS A 348 -22.92 -4.25 24.85
C LYS A 348 -22.25 -5.09 25.92
N VAL A 349 -20.97 -4.97 26.05
CA VAL A 349 -20.11 -5.62 27.07
C VAL A 349 -19.09 -4.61 27.59
N PRO A 350 -18.58 -4.77 28.83
CA PRO A 350 -17.59 -3.85 29.37
C PRO A 350 -16.24 -3.96 28.67
N PHE A 351 -15.88 -5.15 28.16
CA PHE A 351 -14.65 -5.41 27.44
C PHE A 351 -14.95 -6.28 26.21
N HIS A 352 -14.34 -5.94 25.09
CA HIS A 352 -14.54 -6.67 23.84
C HIS A 352 -13.51 -7.76 23.60
N ASP A 353 -12.29 -7.63 24.15
CA ASP A 353 -11.26 -8.65 24.05
C ASP A 353 -10.54 -8.87 25.39
N ALA A 354 -10.01 -10.08 25.59
CA ALA A 354 -9.03 -10.40 26.61
C ALA A 354 -7.77 -10.94 25.97
N VAL A 355 -6.61 -10.52 26.47
CA VAL A 355 -5.30 -10.98 26.01
C VAL A 355 -4.70 -11.94 27.02
N PHE A 356 -4.21 -13.06 26.49
CA PHE A 356 -3.66 -14.15 27.27
C PHE A 356 -2.18 -14.37 26.93
N ALA A 357 -1.43 -14.92 27.87
CA ALA A 357 -0.05 -15.35 27.67
C ALA A 357 0.12 -16.81 28.07
N LEU A 358 0.97 -17.53 27.33
CA LEU A 358 1.37 -18.91 27.62
C LEU A 358 2.90 -19.01 27.49
N GLU A 359 3.56 -19.37 28.58
CA GLU A 359 5.01 -19.47 28.66
C GLU A 359 5.51 -20.88 28.35
N ALA A 360 6.77 -20.97 27.89
CA ALA A 360 7.44 -22.27 27.74
C ALA A 360 7.47 -23.04 29.08
N PRO A 361 7.28 -24.36 29.08
CA PRO A 361 7.19 -25.28 27.94
C PRO A 361 5.77 -25.41 27.34
N PHE A 362 4.91 -24.40 27.46
CA PHE A 362 3.55 -24.30 26.89
C PHE A 362 2.59 -25.39 27.39
N LYS A 363 2.76 -25.79 28.64
CA LYS A 363 1.91 -26.77 29.36
C LYS A 363 1.07 -26.02 30.40
N GLY A 364 -0.20 -26.33 30.45
CA GLY A 364 -1.12 -25.70 31.41
C GLY A 364 -2.03 -24.67 30.79
N ALA A 365 -2.73 -23.91 31.64
CA ALA A 365 -3.66 -22.84 31.20
C ALA A 365 -2.92 -21.56 30.90
N ALA A 366 -3.34 -20.86 29.85
CA ALA A 366 -2.84 -19.52 29.56
C ALA A 366 -3.32 -18.53 30.65
N LYS A 367 -2.46 -17.61 31.03
CA LYS A 367 -2.75 -16.55 32.01
C LYS A 367 -3.36 -15.36 31.30
N GLU A 368 -4.50 -14.85 31.80
CA GLU A 368 -5.05 -13.58 31.35
C GLU A 368 -4.14 -12.43 31.81
N LEU A 369 -3.75 -11.57 30.85
CA LEU A 369 -2.90 -10.41 31.12
C LEU A 369 -3.74 -9.14 31.37
N PHE A 370 -4.63 -8.82 30.42
CA PHE A 370 -5.49 -7.65 30.46
C PHE A 370 -6.68 -7.82 29.52
N LYS A 371 -7.63 -6.88 29.66
CA LYS A 371 -8.79 -6.74 28.75
C LYS A 371 -8.77 -5.38 28.06
N THR A 372 -9.40 -5.30 26.88
CA THR A 372 -9.57 -4.06 26.13
C THR A 372 -11.04 -3.72 25.95
N GLU A 373 -11.36 -2.43 26.00
CA GLU A 373 -12.72 -1.91 25.87
C GLU A 373 -13.21 -1.92 24.42
N THR A 374 -12.27 -1.93 23.47
CA THR A 374 -12.51 -2.05 22.04
C THR A 374 -11.70 -3.20 21.46
N ARG A 375 -11.53 -3.27 20.12
CA ARG A 375 -10.74 -4.36 19.53
C ARG A 375 -9.27 -4.22 19.83
N TYR A 376 -8.71 -5.20 20.49
CA TYR A 376 -7.28 -5.36 20.63
C TYR A 376 -6.59 -5.42 19.26
N SER A 377 -5.57 -4.60 19.10
CA SER A 377 -4.77 -4.53 17.89
C SER A 377 -3.40 -5.19 18.08
N ARG A 378 -2.61 -4.70 19.02
CA ARG A 378 -1.25 -5.20 19.29
C ARG A 378 -0.73 -4.77 20.66
N THR A 379 0.34 -5.44 21.09
CA THR A 379 1.18 -5.02 22.23
C THR A 379 2.61 -4.81 21.75
N ASN A 380 3.16 -3.62 21.99
CA ASN A 380 4.58 -3.33 21.82
C ASN A 380 5.25 -3.48 23.17
N TRP A 381 6.14 -4.46 23.29
CA TRP A 381 6.83 -4.80 24.53
C TRP A 381 8.04 -3.88 24.75
N GLY A 382 8.31 -3.46 25.98
CA GLY A 382 9.52 -2.77 26.40
C GLY A 382 10.36 -3.66 27.31
N ASN A 383 9.80 -3.97 28.48
CA ASN A 383 10.44 -4.85 29.45
C ASN A 383 9.39 -5.49 30.39
N ASP A 384 9.82 -6.15 31.46
CA ASP A 384 8.94 -6.79 32.46
C ASP A 384 8.05 -5.82 33.24
N GLN A 385 8.22 -4.50 33.10
CA GLN A 385 7.45 -3.45 33.79
C GLN A 385 6.69 -2.55 32.83
N PHE A 386 6.96 -2.63 31.53
CA PHE A 386 6.40 -1.71 30.55
C PHE A 386 6.09 -2.35 29.21
N ALA A 387 4.87 -2.20 28.76
CA ALA A 387 4.42 -2.46 27.41
C ALA A 387 3.34 -1.46 27.00
N MET A 388 3.21 -1.19 25.72
CA MET A 388 2.14 -0.35 25.16
C MET A 388 1.11 -1.25 24.46
N VAL A 389 -0.12 -1.19 24.93
CA VAL A 389 -1.27 -1.91 24.37
C VAL A 389 -2.09 -0.97 23.52
N SER A 390 -2.33 -1.37 22.27
CA SER A 390 -3.16 -0.61 21.33
C SER A 390 -4.49 -1.32 21.08
N GLU A 391 -5.55 -0.57 21.14
CA GLU A 391 -6.92 -0.99 20.79
C GLU A 391 -7.56 0.05 19.87
N GLN A 392 -8.55 -0.36 19.08
CA GLN A 392 -9.17 0.49 18.07
C GLN A 392 -10.66 0.20 17.88
N LEU A 393 -11.37 1.22 17.40
CA LEU A 393 -12.72 1.12 16.88
C LEU A 393 -12.75 1.80 15.51
N ARG A 394 -12.46 1.02 14.47
CA ARG A 394 -12.26 1.51 13.10
C ARG A 394 -13.51 2.20 12.54
N ALA A 395 -14.69 1.64 12.82
CA ALA A 395 -15.96 2.23 12.39
C ALA A 395 -16.16 3.67 12.88
N LYS A 396 -15.54 4.06 14.00
CA LYS A 396 -15.56 5.41 14.56
C LYS A 396 -14.25 6.17 14.38
N GLN A 397 -13.28 5.58 13.70
CA GLN A 397 -11.92 6.14 13.54
C GLN A 397 -11.22 6.42 14.89
N GLN A 398 -11.55 5.68 15.94
CA GLN A 398 -11.01 5.85 17.28
C GLN A 398 -9.93 4.84 17.58
N TYR A 399 -8.94 5.26 18.38
CA TYR A 399 -7.92 4.39 18.95
C TYR A 399 -7.63 4.77 20.40
N LYS A 400 -7.13 3.80 21.15
CA LYS A 400 -6.67 4.01 22.53
C LYS A 400 -5.37 3.24 22.73
N VAL A 401 -4.42 3.87 23.41
CA VAL A 401 -3.14 3.27 23.78
C VAL A 401 -3.02 3.30 25.29
N SER A 402 -2.75 2.15 25.89
CA SER A 402 -2.59 1.96 27.33
C SER A 402 -1.18 1.49 27.66
N VAL A 403 -0.67 1.85 28.82
CA VAL A 403 0.51 1.24 29.43
C VAL A 403 0.07 0.01 30.19
N PHE A 404 0.73 -1.10 29.94
CA PHE A 404 0.60 -2.33 30.69
C PHE A 404 1.90 -2.63 31.42
N ASN A 405 1.79 -2.93 32.73
CA ASN A 405 2.93 -3.38 33.53
C ASN A 405 2.80 -4.89 33.71
N PRO A 406 3.63 -5.72 33.04
CA PRO A 406 3.56 -7.17 33.10
C PRO A 406 3.80 -7.73 34.52
N LYS A 407 4.66 -7.08 35.31
CA LYS A 407 5.02 -7.53 36.66
C LYS A 407 3.89 -7.36 37.68
N SER A 408 3.22 -6.21 37.66
CA SER A 408 2.08 -5.92 38.55
C SER A 408 0.74 -6.34 37.96
N ASN A 409 0.69 -6.71 36.68
CA ASN A 409 -0.53 -7.02 35.90
C ASN A 409 -1.55 -5.86 35.92
N THR A 410 -1.07 -4.65 35.81
CA THR A 410 -1.90 -3.43 35.78
C THR A 410 -1.87 -2.77 34.43
N ILE A 411 -3.00 -2.21 34.00
CA ILE A 411 -3.15 -1.47 32.74
C ILE A 411 -3.78 -0.11 33.00
N ALA A 412 -3.27 0.93 32.35
CA ALA A 412 -3.82 2.29 32.46
C ALA A 412 -3.72 3.02 31.12
N THR A 413 -4.74 3.80 30.77
CA THR A 413 -4.74 4.58 29.53
C THR A 413 -3.59 5.58 29.51
N LEU A 414 -2.82 5.56 28.44
CA LEU A 414 -1.75 6.54 28.18
C LEU A 414 -2.31 7.72 27.36
N TYR A 415 -2.88 7.46 26.22
CA TYR A 415 -3.58 8.43 25.37
C TYR A 415 -4.63 7.74 24.50
N GLU A 416 -5.57 8.54 24.02
CA GLU A 416 -6.59 8.10 23.07
C GLU A 416 -6.87 9.23 22.08
N GLY A 417 -7.46 8.91 20.94
CA GLY A 417 -7.75 9.91 19.93
C GLY A 417 -8.48 9.37 18.71
N ASN A 418 -8.60 10.23 17.71
CA ASN A 418 -9.13 9.87 16.40
C ASN A 418 -7.96 9.57 15.44
N SER A 419 -8.08 8.51 14.65
CA SER A 419 -7.03 8.11 13.69
C SER A 419 -6.87 9.10 12.52
N THR A 420 -7.84 10.00 12.32
CA THR A 420 -7.77 11.08 11.34
C THR A 420 -7.20 12.38 11.89
N ASP A 421 -7.07 12.50 13.22
CA ASP A 421 -6.41 13.63 13.90
C ASP A 421 -4.89 13.47 13.81
N LEU A 422 -4.31 14.12 12.82
CA LEU A 422 -2.87 14.07 12.59
C LEU A 422 -2.09 15.01 13.52
N TYR A 423 -2.71 16.11 13.98
CA TYR A 423 -2.03 17.11 14.80
C TYR A 423 -1.71 16.59 16.20
N ASN A 424 -2.56 15.74 16.75
CA ASN A 424 -2.38 15.13 18.06
C ASN A 424 -1.74 13.75 18.03
N ASN A 425 -1.44 13.22 16.84
CA ASN A 425 -0.75 11.95 16.72
C ASN A 425 0.68 12.06 17.29
N PRO A 426 1.06 11.28 18.32
CA PRO A 426 2.39 11.37 18.92
C PRO A 426 3.50 10.78 18.02
N GLY A 427 3.16 9.98 17.02
CA GLY A 427 4.10 9.18 16.24
C GLY A 427 4.23 7.75 16.76
N THR A 428 5.32 7.09 16.42
CA THR A 428 5.63 5.70 16.83
C THR A 428 6.70 5.70 17.93
N PRO A 429 6.60 4.83 18.96
CA PRO A 429 7.66 4.68 19.93
C PRO A 429 8.94 4.19 19.25
N VAL A 430 10.07 4.74 19.65
CA VAL A 430 11.40 4.28 19.21
C VAL A 430 11.69 2.95 19.86
N THR A 431 12.28 2.04 19.11
CA THR A 431 12.68 0.71 19.59
C THR A 431 14.20 0.57 19.64
N GLU A 432 14.65 -0.40 20.41
CA GLU A 432 16.03 -0.86 20.46
C GLU A 432 16.09 -2.38 20.52
N LYS A 433 17.21 -2.96 20.08
CA LYS A 433 17.43 -4.41 20.19
C LYS A 433 17.79 -4.80 21.61
N ASN A 434 17.03 -5.72 22.18
CA ASN A 434 17.31 -6.31 23.49
C ASN A 434 18.37 -7.44 23.41
N LYS A 435 18.61 -8.10 24.52
CA LYS A 435 19.57 -9.23 24.63
C LYS A 435 19.26 -10.44 23.72
N TYR A 436 18.06 -10.53 23.18
CA TYR A 436 17.64 -11.58 22.24
C TYR A 436 17.75 -11.12 20.78
N GLY A 437 18.11 -9.83 20.55
CA GLY A 437 18.12 -9.20 19.25
C GLY A 437 16.73 -8.82 18.74
N GLU A 438 15.72 -8.84 19.62
CA GLU A 438 14.37 -8.45 19.28
C GLU A 438 14.14 -6.97 19.57
N GLU A 439 13.34 -6.34 18.69
CA GLU A 439 12.94 -4.95 18.87
C GLU A 439 11.96 -4.80 20.03
N VAL A 440 12.35 -3.99 21.02
CA VAL A 440 11.52 -3.60 22.16
C VAL A 440 11.46 -2.09 22.28
N ILE A 441 10.41 -1.55 22.90
CA ILE A 441 10.36 -0.09 23.16
C ILE A 441 11.56 0.29 24.00
N ALA A 442 12.32 1.26 23.50
CA ALA A 442 13.48 1.78 24.20
C ALA A 442 13.06 2.71 25.33
N ILE A 443 13.49 2.38 26.55
CA ILE A 443 13.24 3.17 27.76
C ILE A 443 14.51 3.94 28.09
N LEU A 444 14.39 5.26 28.24
CA LEU A 444 15.52 6.12 28.55
C LEU A 444 16.11 5.83 29.92
N LYS A 445 17.34 6.29 30.17
CA LYS A 445 18.07 6.08 31.45
C LYS A 445 17.35 6.53 32.71
N ASP A 446 16.38 7.45 32.56
CA ASP A 446 15.53 7.89 33.68
C ASP A 446 14.49 6.84 34.12
N GLY A 447 14.35 5.73 33.36
CA GLY A 447 13.40 4.64 33.62
C GLY A 447 11.92 5.02 33.47
N GLN A 448 11.62 6.24 33.03
CA GLN A 448 10.27 6.79 32.98
C GLN A 448 9.91 7.41 31.65
N SER A 449 10.87 7.57 30.76
CA SER A 449 10.67 8.23 29.49
C SER A 449 10.97 7.31 28.32
N ILE A 450 10.25 7.52 27.22
CA ILE A 450 10.47 6.90 25.91
C ILE A 450 10.61 7.99 24.84
N LEU A 451 11.09 7.63 23.67
CA LEU A 451 11.06 8.53 22.52
C LEU A 451 9.92 8.16 21.56
N PHE A 452 9.26 9.20 21.04
CA PHE A 452 8.34 9.08 19.90
C PHE A 452 8.97 9.72 18.67
N ASN A 453 9.01 8.97 17.58
CA ASN A 453 9.40 9.45 16.27
C ASN A 453 8.13 9.72 15.43
N ASN A 454 7.88 10.97 15.11
CA ASN A 454 6.78 11.37 14.24
C ASN A 454 7.33 11.83 12.89
N THR A 455 7.32 10.95 11.91
CA THR A 455 7.85 11.20 10.57
C THR A 455 6.94 12.10 9.71
N THR A 456 5.74 12.40 10.18
CA THR A 456 4.82 13.36 9.58
C THR A 456 4.88 14.70 10.28
N GLY A 457 4.64 14.71 11.59
CA GLY A 457 4.65 15.91 12.42
C GLY A 457 3.64 16.96 11.94
N ALA A 458 2.43 16.53 11.57
CA ALA A 458 1.41 17.40 10.99
C ALA A 458 1.14 18.61 11.92
N SER A 459 0.96 19.78 11.30
CA SER A 459 0.75 21.04 12.01
C SER A 459 -0.02 22.04 11.13
N SER A 460 -0.42 23.18 11.70
CA SER A 460 -1.04 24.27 10.94
C SER A 460 -0.15 24.89 9.84
N LYS A 461 1.15 24.56 9.86
CA LYS A 461 2.10 24.95 8.80
C LYS A 461 2.31 23.86 7.75
N GLY A 462 1.81 22.64 7.97
CA GLY A 462 2.06 21.44 7.20
C GLY A 462 2.84 20.41 8.02
N ASP A 463 3.38 19.41 7.32
CA ASP A 463 4.13 18.33 7.94
C ASP A 463 5.54 18.81 8.38
N LEU A 464 5.80 18.83 9.66
CA LEU A 464 7.09 19.16 10.29
C LEU A 464 7.50 18.01 11.22
N PRO A 465 8.11 16.94 10.69
CA PRO A 465 8.54 15.78 11.46
C PRO A 465 9.30 16.14 12.72
N TYR A 466 9.17 15.32 13.77
CA TYR A 466 9.84 15.59 15.04
C TYR A 466 10.21 14.29 15.77
N LEU A 467 11.20 14.40 16.66
CA LEU A 467 11.52 13.43 17.68
C LEU A 467 11.17 14.04 19.03
N ALA A 468 10.40 13.32 19.86
CA ALA A 468 9.95 13.82 21.15
C ALA A 468 10.27 12.83 22.27
N LYS A 469 10.70 13.35 23.41
CA LYS A 469 10.76 12.64 24.67
C LYS A 469 9.37 12.69 25.32
N PHE A 470 8.88 11.56 25.78
CA PHE A 470 7.59 11.40 26.42
C PHE A 470 7.75 10.72 27.77
N ASN A 471 7.36 11.39 28.84
CA ASN A 471 7.36 10.81 30.18
C ASN A 471 6.06 10.00 30.38
N ILE A 472 6.20 8.72 30.70
CA ILE A 472 5.09 7.76 30.79
C ILE A 472 4.17 8.08 31.97
N GLN A 473 4.72 8.59 33.10
CA GLN A 473 3.95 8.84 34.30
C GLN A 473 3.21 10.18 34.25
N THR A 474 3.92 11.25 33.88
CA THR A 474 3.34 12.61 33.83
C THR A 474 2.59 12.87 32.53
N LYS A 475 2.75 11.99 31.52
CA LYS A 475 2.22 12.14 30.15
C LYS A 475 2.71 13.43 29.46
N SER A 476 3.79 14.03 29.94
CA SER A 476 4.38 15.22 29.34
C SER A 476 5.19 14.86 28.12
N LYS A 477 5.08 15.69 27.05
CA LYS A 477 5.82 15.57 25.79
C LYS A 477 6.75 16.77 25.62
N GLU A 478 8.02 16.49 25.37
CA GLU A 478 9.06 17.47 25.04
C GLU A 478 9.60 17.17 23.65
N ILE A 479 9.52 18.12 22.73
CA ILE A 479 10.10 17.98 21.39
C ILE A 479 11.59 18.27 21.50
N ILE A 480 12.42 17.25 21.31
CA ILE A 480 13.88 17.36 21.37
C ILE A 480 14.49 17.72 20.02
N TRP A 481 13.80 17.43 18.93
CA TRP A 481 14.17 17.83 17.58
C TRP A 481 12.92 17.98 16.70
N ARG A 482 12.93 18.96 15.79
CA ARG A 482 11.89 19.18 14.78
C ARG A 482 12.53 19.57 13.45
N CYS A 483 11.94 19.12 12.36
CA CYS A 483 12.26 19.56 11.00
C CYS A 483 12.18 21.10 10.91
N ALA A 484 13.17 21.71 10.27
CA ALA A 484 13.15 23.14 9.97
C ALA A 484 12.06 23.51 8.93
N ASP A 485 11.68 24.80 8.91
CA ASP A 485 10.58 25.26 8.05
C ASP A 485 10.97 25.36 6.56
N ASP A 486 12.24 25.19 6.19
CA ASP A 486 12.80 25.33 4.84
C ASP A 486 13.13 24.01 4.13
N CYS A 487 12.79 22.89 4.74
CA CYS A 487 13.04 21.56 4.19
C CYS A 487 11.96 20.57 4.62
N PHE A 488 12.07 19.36 4.13
CA PHE A 488 11.37 18.20 4.70
C PHE A 488 12.43 17.20 5.16
N GLU A 489 12.55 17.03 6.47
CA GLU A 489 13.49 16.09 7.08
C GLU A 489 12.80 15.29 8.17
N TYR A 490 13.07 13.99 8.22
CA TYR A 490 12.56 13.11 9.26
C TYR A 490 13.62 12.13 9.74
N VAL A 491 13.49 11.67 10.97
CA VAL A 491 14.32 10.60 11.51
C VAL A 491 13.89 9.28 10.87
N ALA A 492 14.77 8.71 10.05
CA ALA A 492 14.55 7.44 9.38
C ALA A 492 14.85 6.25 10.32
N ASP A 493 15.84 6.41 11.22
CA ASP A 493 16.20 5.39 12.21
C ASP A 493 16.92 6.04 13.40
N VAL A 494 16.82 5.41 14.59
CA VAL A 494 17.56 5.79 15.79
C VAL A 494 18.66 4.76 16.05
N LEU A 495 19.89 5.09 15.69
CA LEU A 495 21.03 4.20 15.74
C LEU A 495 21.64 4.02 17.14
N ASP A 496 21.52 5.04 17.98
CA ASP A 496 21.94 5.01 19.38
C ASP A 496 21.06 5.97 20.19
N ILE A 497 20.24 5.40 21.05
CA ILE A 497 19.31 6.17 21.88
C ILE A 497 20.02 6.89 23.03
N ASN A 498 21.11 6.34 23.55
CA ASN A 498 21.82 6.86 24.71
C ASN A 498 22.64 8.10 24.38
N ASN A 499 23.25 8.13 23.19
CA ASN A 499 24.06 9.24 22.70
C ASN A 499 23.29 10.10 21.69
N LEU A 500 22.02 9.78 21.48
CA LEU A 500 21.12 10.38 20.49
C LEU A 500 21.79 10.52 19.14
N LYS A 501 22.09 9.36 18.51
CA LYS A 501 22.61 9.24 17.15
C LYS A 501 21.49 8.74 16.25
N VAL A 502 21.13 9.52 15.26
CA VAL A 502 20.02 9.19 14.35
C VAL A 502 20.44 9.24 12.88
N LEU A 503 19.79 8.43 12.08
CA LEU A 503 19.78 8.53 10.63
C LEU A 503 18.61 9.40 10.23
N THR A 504 18.83 10.50 9.52
CA THR A 504 17.75 11.31 8.95
C THR A 504 17.73 11.23 7.44
N ARG A 505 16.57 11.49 6.84
CA ARG A 505 16.38 11.66 5.42
C ARG A 505 15.83 13.06 5.18
N ARG A 506 16.62 13.88 4.45
CA ARG A 506 16.35 15.29 4.17
C ARG A 506 16.19 15.52 2.69
N GLU A 507 15.23 16.37 2.35
CA GLU A 507 14.94 16.81 0.98
C GLU A 507 14.44 18.25 0.98
N THR A 508 14.53 18.92 -0.18
CA THR A 508 13.88 20.21 -0.44
C THR A 508 13.16 20.13 -1.78
N GLU A 509 12.46 21.18 -2.21
CA GLU A 509 11.85 21.23 -3.55
C GLU A 509 12.88 21.00 -4.68
N LYS A 510 14.15 21.35 -4.43
CA LYS A 510 15.25 21.31 -5.41
C LYS A 510 16.26 20.19 -5.15
N GLU A 511 16.39 19.74 -3.89
CA GLU A 511 17.33 18.72 -3.49
C GLU A 511 16.61 17.39 -3.30
N VAL A 512 17.08 16.38 -4.01
CA VAL A 512 16.58 15.01 -3.85
C VAL A 512 16.79 14.51 -2.43
N PRO A 513 16.00 13.52 -1.99
CA PRO A 513 16.20 12.88 -0.70
C PRO A 513 17.62 12.34 -0.53
N ASN A 514 18.31 12.82 0.50
CA ASN A 514 19.63 12.32 0.90
C ASN A 514 19.61 11.96 2.39
N TYR A 515 20.54 11.08 2.79
CA TYR A 515 20.64 10.57 4.15
C TYR A 515 21.78 11.24 4.92
N TYR A 516 21.53 11.50 6.21
CA TYR A 516 22.45 12.17 7.12
C TYR A 516 22.50 11.42 8.44
N ILE A 517 23.67 11.39 9.09
CA ILE A 517 23.79 11.04 10.50
C ILE A 517 23.80 12.34 11.31
N LYS A 518 22.93 12.42 12.30
CA LYS A 518 22.90 13.50 13.28
C LYS A 518 23.19 12.96 14.68
N VAL A 519 23.93 13.73 15.47
CA VAL A 519 24.34 13.33 16.82
C VAL A 519 24.19 14.46 17.82
N GLY A 520 24.04 14.07 19.09
CA GLY A 520 23.97 14.98 20.25
C GLY A 520 22.55 15.42 20.59
N ASN A 521 22.37 15.94 21.79
CA ASN A 521 21.05 16.21 22.38
C ASN A 521 20.13 17.11 21.56
N THR A 522 20.67 17.96 20.70
CA THR A 522 19.93 18.85 19.81
C THR A 522 19.97 18.38 18.35
N LEU A 523 20.67 17.27 18.05
CA LEU A 523 20.92 16.77 16.69
C LEU A 523 21.53 17.82 15.75
N ALA A 524 22.33 18.74 16.30
CA ALA A 524 22.92 19.85 15.57
C ALA A 524 24.11 19.41 14.67
N HIS A 525 24.87 18.41 15.12
CA HIS A 525 25.98 17.88 14.31
C HIS A 525 25.44 16.93 13.25
N SER A 526 25.64 17.31 11.99
CA SER A 526 25.10 16.59 10.82
C SER A 526 26.22 16.21 9.85
N THR A 527 26.25 14.93 9.46
CA THR A 527 27.17 14.41 8.44
C THR A 527 26.37 13.79 7.31
N GLN A 528 26.53 14.29 6.11
CA GLN A 528 25.87 13.75 4.92
C GLN A 528 26.49 12.41 4.50
N LEU A 529 25.64 11.39 4.29
CA LEU A 529 26.08 10.04 3.88
C LEU A 529 25.92 9.77 2.39
N THR A 530 24.97 10.42 1.75
CA THR A 530 24.62 10.17 0.35
C THR A 530 24.56 11.47 -0.44
N HIS A 531 24.88 11.37 -1.75
CA HIS A 531 24.82 12.47 -2.71
C HIS A 531 24.14 11.97 -3.97
N PHE A 532 22.83 11.70 -3.87
CA PHE A 532 22.07 11.21 -5.00
C PHE A 532 21.81 12.35 -6.01
N ASN A 533 21.86 11.99 -7.29
CA ASN A 533 21.56 12.93 -8.36
C ASN A 533 20.06 13.12 -8.53
N ASN A 534 19.64 14.30 -9.01
CA ASN A 534 18.27 14.55 -9.38
C ASN A 534 17.90 13.77 -10.65
N PRO A 535 16.96 12.79 -10.57
CA PRO A 535 16.55 12.02 -11.73
C PRO A 535 15.56 12.78 -12.64
N TYR A 536 14.98 13.89 -12.16
CA TYR A 536 13.88 14.60 -12.82
C TYR A 536 14.34 15.94 -13.41
N ILE A 537 15.38 15.95 -14.24
CA ILE A 537 15.95 17.16 -14.88
C ILE A 537 14.87 17.92 -15.68
N GLY A 538 13.93 17.20 -16.31
CA GLY A 538 12.80 17.82 -17.04
C GLY A 538 11.85 18.64 -16.18
N MET A 539 11.95 18.58 -14.84
CA MET A 539 11.16 19.38 -13.89
C MET A 539 11.86 20.67 -13.46
N GLU A 540 13.09 20.92 -13.89
CA GLU A 540 13.81 22.14 -13.49
C GLU A 540 13.09 23.42 -13.91
N GLY A 541 12.85 24.29 -12.92
CA GLY A 541 12.16 25.56 -13.11
C GLY A 541 10.63 25.47 -13.03
N VAL A 542 10.06 24.27 -12.85
CA VAL A 542 8.66 24.10 -12.42
C VAL A 542 8.55 24.61 -10.99
N THR A 543 7.53 25.42 -10.72
CA THR A 543 7.25 25.91 -9.36
C THR A 543 6.21 25.04 -8.67
N LYS A 544 6.36 24.88 -7.37
CA LYS A 544 5.41 24.17 -6.50
C LYS A 544 4.99 25.09 -5.36
N GLU A 545 3.70 25.19 -5.10
CA GLU A 545 3.14 25.95 -4.00
C GLU A 545 2.03 25.14 -3.32
N LYS A 546 2.06 25.01 -1.99
CA LYS A 546 0.93 24.50 -1.24
C LYS A 546 -0.08 25.62 -1.03
N ILE A 547 -1.18 25.60 -1.81
CA ILE A 547 -2.25 26.59 -1.68
C ILE A 547 -3.25 26.19 -0.59
N LYS A 548 -3.79 27.20 0.08
CA LYS A 548 -4.83 27.07 1.11
C LYS A 548 -6.09 27.79 0.64
N TYR A 549 -7.23 27.18 0.83
CA TYR A 549 -8.53 27.76 0.47
C TYR A 549 -9.62 27.21 1.37
N LYS A 550 -10.81 27.78 1.33
CA LYS A 550 -11.89 27.44 2.23
C LYS A 550 -13.14 27.04 1.45
N ARG A 551 -13.74 25.95 1.83
CA ARG A 551 -15.05 25.51 1.38
C ARG A 551 -16.14 26.43 1.92
N LYS A 552 -17.28 26.57 1.22
CA LYS A 552 -18.36 27.50 1.62
C LYS A 552 -18.91 27.25 3.04
N ASP A 553 -18.88 26.00 3.50
CA ASP A 553 -19.32 25.63 4.86
C ASP A 553 -18.21 25.76 5.91
N GLY A 554 -17.06 26.35 5.56
CA GLY A 554 -16.01 26.72 6.49
C GLY A 554 -14.87 25.71 6.64
N ILE A 555 -14.91 24.58 5.95
CA ILE A 555 -13.81 23.56 5.99
C ILE A 555 -12.60 24.12 5.25
N ASP A 556 -11.45 24.08 5.91
CA ASP A 556 -10.16 24.45 5.31
C ASP A 556 -9.67 23.33 4.41
N LEU A 557 -9.19 23.68 3.23
CA LEU A 557 -8.72 22.77 2.20
C LEU A 557 -7.31 23.19 1.73
N THR A 558 -6.56 22.22 1.24
CA THR A 558 -5.25 22.46 0.62
C THR A 558 -5.09 21.67 -0.68
N GLY A 559 -4.06 22.03 -1.45
CA GLY A 559 -3.61 21.30 -2.61
C GLY A 559 -2.21 21.75 -3.01
N ASP A 560 -1.49 20.92 -3.75
CA ASP A 560 -0.17 21.22 -4.28
C ASP A 560 -0.31 21.75 -5.71
N LEU A 561 -0.13 23.08 -5.88
CA LEU A 561 -0.19 23.75 -7.18
C LEU A 561 1.17 23.71 -7.85
N TYR A 562 1.22 23.16 -9.06
CA TYR A 562 2.40 23.15 -9.92
C TYR A 562 2.16 24.05 -11.13
N LEU A 563 3.13 24.91 -11.42
CA LEU A 563 3.07 25.82 -12.57
C LEU A 563 4.26 25.62 -13.51
N PRO A 564 4.07 25.78 -14.81
CA PRO A 564 5.11 25.60 -15.82
C PRO A 564 6.34 26.46 -15.57
N LYS A 565 7.49 26.00 -16.05
CA LYS A 565 8.73 26.76 -16.02
C LYS A 565 8.57 28.15 -16.66
N GLY A 566 8.91 29.18 -15.91
CA GLY A 566 8.90 30.56 -16.39
C GLY A 566 7.51 31.16 -16.55
N TYR A 567 6.45 30.51 -16.09
CA TYR A 567 5.09 31.06 -16.14
C TYR A 567 4.97 32.38 -15.37
N ASP A 568 4.40 33.38 -16.01
CA ASP A 568 4.06 34.67 -15.42
C ASP A 568 2.58 34.98 -15.68
N LYS A 569 1.78 34.97 -14.61
CA LYS A 569 0.31 35.14 -14.70
C LYS A 569 -0.14 36.45 -15.36
N VAL A 570 0.67 37.52 -15.28
CA VAL A 570 0.33 38.79 -15.89
C VAL A 570 0.57 38.77 -17.40
N LYS A 571 1.64 38.11 -17.81
CA LYS A 571 2.05 38.03 -19.23
C LYS A 571 1.31 36.90 -19.96
N ASP A 572 1.21 35.72 -19.36
CA ASP A 572 0.74 34.50 -19.99
C ASP A 572 -0.77 34.24 -19.76
N GLY A 573 -1.35 34.97 -18.79
CA GLY A 573 -2.75 34.82 -18.42
C GLY A 573 -3.09 33.48 -17.74
N PRO A 574 -4.37 33.20 -17.48
CA PRO A 574 -4.82 31.98 -16.84
C PRO A 574 -4.58 30.75 -17.70
N LEU A 575 -4.09 29.67 -17.08
CA LEU A 575 -3.76 28.41 -17.73
C LEU A 575 -4.93 27.39 -17.75
N PRO A 576 -4.98 26.50 -18.76
CA PRO A 576 -5.76 25.28 -18.65
C PRO A 576 -5.26 24.48 -17.47
N THR A 577 -6.18 23.97 -16.62
CA THR A 577 -5.83 23.40 -15.34
C THR A 577 -6.40 21.99 -15.14
N LEU A 578 -5.56 21.08 -14.67
CA LEU A 578 -5.97 19.74 -14.23
C LEU A 578 -5.98 19.67 -12.70
N ILE A 579 -7.14 19.38 -12.13
CA ILE A 579 -7.32 19.10 -10.70
C ILE A 579 -7.30 17.60 -10.50
N TRP A 580 -6.37 17.10 -9.65
CA TRP A 580 -6.22 15.68 -9.37
C TRP A 580 -6.46 15.42 -7.89
N ALA A 581 -7.40 14.51 -7.57
CA ALA A 581 -7.86 14.34 -6.21
C ALA A 581 -8.28 12.91 -5.88
N TYR A 582 -8.38 12.67 -4.59
CA TYR A 582 -8.86 11.42 -4.00
C TYR A 582 -9.68 11.75 -2.74
N PRO A 583 -11.00 11.48 -2.70
CA PRO A 583 -11.83 11.77 -1.54
C PRO A 583 -11.41 10.99 -0.29
N ARG A 584 -11.61 11.60 0.87
CA ARG A 584 -11.41 10.97 2.18
C ARG A 584 -12.58 11.26 3.08
N GLU A 585 -12.97 10.27 3.86
CA GLU A 585 -14.13 10.32 4.75
C GLU A 585 -13.69 10.62 6.19
N PHE A 586 -14.39 11.59 6.83
CA PHE A 586 -14.07 12.07 8.18
C PHE A 586 -15.32 12.06 9.05
N THR A 587 -15.14 11.72 10.32
CA THR A 587 -16.21 11.76 11.32
C THR A 587 -16.43 13.17 11.88
N ASN A 588 -15.52 14.12 11.65
CA ASN A 588 -15.63 15.48 12.11
C ASN A 588 -14.90 16.48 11.20
N ALA A 589 -15.32 17.74 11.24
CA ALA A 589 -14.79 18.82 10.42
C ALA A 589 -13.39 19.31 10.85
N ALA A 590 -13.06 19.19 12.14
CA ALA A 590 -11.76 19.63 12.65
C ALA A 590 -10.61 18.82 12.06
N ASP A 591 -10.75 17.49 12.03
CA ASP A 591 -9.77 16.59 11.42
C ASP A 591 -9.71 16.77 9.89
N ALA A 592 -10.87 17.01 9.27
CA ALA A 592 -10.97 17.24 7.84
C ALA A 592 -10.25 18.54 7.39
N SER A 593 -10.18 19.53 8.27
CA SER A 593 -9.54 20.85 8.04
C SER A 593 -8.04 20.87 8.35
N GLN A 594 -7.46 19.75 8.77
CA GLN A 594 -6.01 19.68 9.09
C GLN A 594 -5.17 19.70 7.83
N ILE A 595 -4.14 20.54 7.84
CA ILE A 595 -3.19 20.66 6.72
C ILE A 595 -2.32 19.41 6.62
N ARG A 596 -2.16 18.92 5.41
CA ARG A 596 -1.41 17.70 5.08
C ARG A 596 -0.29 18.02 4.10
N GLY A 597 0.82 17.28 4.25
CA GLY A 597 1.99 17.40 3.38
C GLY A 597 2.86 18.62 3.72
N ASN A 598 4.00 18.69 3.05
CA ASN A 598 5.00 19.76 3.20
C ASN A 598 5.34 20.30 1.81
N GLN A 599 5.38 21.63 1.65
CA GLN A 599 5.69 22.24 0.36
C GLN A 599 7.14 21.99 -0.07
N HIS A 600 8.08 21.84 0.89
CA HIS A 600 9.50 21.62 0.63
C HIS A 600 9.84 20.16 0.34
N LYS A 601 8.85 19.26 0.34
CA LYS A 601 9.06 17.89 -0.05
C LYS A 601 9.39 17.80 -1.55
N PHE A 602 10.46 17.07 -1.88
CA PHE A 602 10.85 16.84 -3.27
C PHE A 602 9.72 16.18 -4.07
N THR A 603 9.53 16.63 -5.31
CA THR A 603 8.49 16.08 -6.19
C THR A 603 8.97 14.77 -6.79
N THR A 604 8.59 13.67 -6.18
CA THR A 604 8.85 12.32 -6.72
C THR A 604 7.73 11.93 -7.68
N LEU A 605 8.07 11.73 -8.95
CA LEU A 605 7.12 11.32 -9.97
C LEU A 605 6.92 9.80 -9.96
N SER A 606 5.70 9.39 -10.17
CA SER A 606 5.29 7.99 -10.36
C SER A 606 4.24 7.91 -11.45
N TRP A 607 3.92 6.71 -11.92
CA TRP A 607 2.87 6.51 -12.91
C TRP A 607 1.52 7.15 -12.53
N GLY A 608 1.26 7.29 -11.23
CA GLY A 608 0.03 7.88 -10.70
C GLY A 608 -0.01 9.40 -10.76
N SER A 609 1.14 10.06 -10.88
CA SER A 609 1.26 11.52 -10.81
C SER A 609 0.60 12.21 -12.02
N PRO A 610 -0.19 13.28 -11.82
CA PRO A 610 -0.65 14.16 -12.89
C PRO A 610 0.39 15.22 -13.28
N VAL A 611 1.44 15.39 -12.47
CA VAL A 611 2.38 16.52 -12.54
C VAL A 611 3.20 16.53 -13.84
N PHE A 612 3.30 15.40 -14.55
CA PHE A 612 3.95 15.34 -15.87
C PHE A 612 3.45 16.43 -16.84
N TYR A 613 2.15 16.76 -16.81
CA TYR A 613 1.54 17.68 -17.76
C TYR A 613 1.87 19.15 -17.50
N VAL A 614 2.50 19.47 -16.36
CA VAL A 614 3.04 20.82 -16.13
C VAL A 614 4.10 21.17 -17.18
N THR A 615 4.84 20.16 -17.68
CA THR A 615 5.83 20.31 -18.77
C THR A 615 5.20 20.60 -20.14
N GLN A 616 3.87 20.45 -20.24
CA GLN A 616 3.09 20.70 -21.45
C GLN A 616 2.26 21.99 -21.37
N GLY A 617 2.50 22.84 -20.37
CA GLY A 617 1.87 24.14 -20.23
C GLY A 617 0.54 24.13 -19.48
N TYR A 618 0.24 23.07 -18.73
CA TYR A 618 -0.92 23.01 -17.83
C TYR A 618 -0.55 23.47 -16.42
N ALA A 619 -1.43 24.16 -15.74
CA ALA A 619 -1.40 24.22 -14.29
C ALA A 619 -1.95 22.91 -13.72
N ILE A 620 -1.29 22.36 -12.69
CA ILE A 620 -1.70 21.11 -12.05
C ILE A 620 -1.95 21.39 -10.58
N LEU A 621 -3.19 21.15 -10.12
CA LEU A 621 -3.51 21.09 -8.70
C LEU A 621 -3.54 19.62 -8.29
N ASP A 622 -2.43 19.12 -7.78
CA ASP A 622 -2.29 17.75 -7.28
C ASP A 622 -2.67 17.67 -5.81
N ASN A 623 -3.09 16.48 -5.35
CA ASN A 623 -3.52 16.27 -3.97
C ASN A 623 -4.57 17.28 -3.48
N ALA A 624 -5.44 17.76 -4.39
CA ALA A 624 -6.54 18.63 -4.02
C ALA A 624 -7.44 17.92 -3.00
N GLU A 625 -7.57 18.49 -1.83
CA GLU A 625 -8.34 17.84 -0.76
C GLU A 625 -9.82 17.83 -1.08
N MET A 626 -10.44 16.65 -0.94
CA MET A 626 -11.85 16.37 -1.18
C MET A 626 -12.47 15.67 0.03
N PRO A 627 -12.51 16.32 1.21
CA PRO A 627 -13.07 15.69 2.40
C PRO A 627 -14.57 15.50 2.30
N ILE A 628 -15.03 14.32 2.74
CA ILE A 628 -16.42 13.97 2.93
C ILE A 628 -16.63 13.83 4.44
N VAL A 629 -17.42 14.68 5.02
CA VAL A 629 -17.48 14.88 6.47
C VAL A 629 -18.88 14.57 6.99
N ALA A 630 -18.97 13.83 8.10
CA ALA A 630 -20.22 13.67 8.82
C ALA A 630 -20.72 15.05 9.33
N THR A 631 -21.97 15.36 9.07
CA THR A 631 -22.59 16.67 9.40
C THR A 631 -23.13 16.72 10.83
N SER A 632 -23.30 15.58 11.48
CA SER A 632 -23.65 15.43 12.89
C SER A 632 -23.06 14.12 13.46
N PRO A 633 -23.03 13.93 14.77
CA PRO A 633 -22.54 12.70 15.39
C PRO A 633 -23.32 11.44 14.96
N GLU A 634 -24.57 11.57 14.53
CA GLU A 634 -25.46 10.50 14.09
C GLU A 634 -25.36 10.24 12.59
N SER A 635 -24.91 11.24 11.81
CA SER A 635 -24.77 11.10 10.35
C SER A 635 -23.52 10.33 9.96
N LYS A 636 -23.54 9.79 8.74
CA LYS A 636 -22.36 9.19 8.14
C LYS A 636 -21.78 10.14 7.06
N PRO A 637 -20.46 10.14 6.84
CA PRO A 637 -19.84 11.01 5.84
C PRO A 637 -20.55 10.94 4.47
N ASN A 638 -20.90 9.75 4.02
CA ASN A 638 -21.45 9.50 2.70
C ASN A 638 -22.92 9.94 2.53
N ASP A 639 -23.63 10.30 3.60
CA ASP A 639 -25.04 10.73 3.52
C ASP A 639 -25.21 11.98 2.62
N ASP A 640 -24.17 12.81 2.48
CA ASP A 640 -24.15 13.99 1.62
C ASP A 640 -22.96 14.01 0.66
N PHE A 641 -22.59 12.84 0.12
CA PHE A 641 -21.37 12.64 -0.67
C PHE A 641 -21.27 13.57 -1.89
N VAL A 642 -22.31 13.58 -2.76
CA VAL A 642 -22.28 14.31 -4.04
C VAL A 642 -22.24 15.82 -3.82
N ASN A 643 -23.03 16.36 -2.88
CA ASN A 643 -23.01 17.76 -2.56
C ASN A 643 -21.66 18.20 -2.00
N GLN A 644 -21.08 17.44 -1.09
CA GLN A 644 -19.75 17.75 -0.54
C GLN A 644 -18.64 17.70 -1.60
N LEU A 645 -18.68 16.76 -2.53
CA LEU A 645 -17.77 16.75 -3.68
C LEU A 645 -17.90 18.02 -4.51
N THR A 646 -19.13 18.46 -4.77
CA THR A 646 -19.39 19.68 -5.54
C THR A 646 -18.82 20.91 -4.83
N LEU A 647 -19.03 21.02 -3.51
CA LEU A 647 -18.48 22.12 -2.70
C LEU A 647 -16.95 22.14 -2.70
N ASN A 648 -16.30 20.97 -2.56
CA ASN A 648 -14.85 20.82 -2.61
C ASN A 648 -14.30 21.27 -3.96
N ALA A 649 -14.87 20.75 -5.05
CA ALA A 649 -14.43 21.06 -6.41
C ALA A 649 -14.63 22.56 -6.75
N SER A 650 -15.76 23.14 -6.37
CA SER A 650 -16.03 24.58 -6.55
C SER A 650 -15.01 25.44 -5.81
N ALA A 651 -14.70 25.11 -4.54
CA ALA A 651 -13.73 25.86 -3.75
C ALA A 651 -12.32 25.81 -4.35
N ALA A 652 -11.90 24.67 -4.89
CA ALA A 652 -10.61 24.52 -5.58
C ALA A 652 -10.55 25.38 -6.86
N ILE A 653 -11.61 25.34 -7.68
CA ILE A 653 -11.71 26.14 -8.90
C ILE A 653 -11.72 27.64 -8.57
N ASP A 654 -12.55 28.07 -7.62
CA ASP A 654 -12.66 29.47 -7.21
C ASP A 654 -11.29 29.99 -6.76
N LYS A 655 -10.55 29.23 -5.95
CA LYS A 655 -9.20 29.60 -5.52
C LYS A 655 -8.23 29.77 -6.67
N LEU A 656 -8.22 28.87 -7.64
CA LEU A 656 -7.33 28.94 -8.81
C LEU A 656 -7.65 30.16 -9.70
N VAL A 657 -8.93 30.48 -9.86
CA VAL A 657 -9.41 31.64 -10.60
C VAL A 657 -9.05 32.92 -9.85
N ASP A 658 -9.29 33.01 -8.54
CA ASP A 658 -8.95 34.17 -7.71
C ASP A 658 -7.44 34.46 -7.68
N MET A 659 -6.62 33.43 -7.77
CA MET A 659 -5.16 33.58 -7.93
C MET A 659 -4.76 34.09 -9.31
N GLY A 660 -5.68 34.12 -10.29
CA GLY A 660 -5.41 34.45 -11.68
C GLY A 660 -4.60 33.42 -12.46
N VAL A 661 -4.56 32.18 -11.92
CA VAL A 661 -3.76 31.09 -12.49
C VAL A 661 -4.60 30.16 -13.35
N GLY A 662 -5.82 29.83 -12.91
CA GLY A 662 -6.70 28.90 -13.59
C GLY A 662 -7.78 29.57 -14.42
N ASP A 663 -8.02 29.06 -15.63
CA ASP A 663 -9.14 29.52 -16.48
C ASP A 663 -10.38 28.68 -16.15
N ARG A 664 -11.44 29.31 -15.62
CA ARG A 664 -12.70 28.66 -15.27
C ARG A 664 -13.31 27.83 -16.41
N ASN A 665 -13.08 28.28 -17.65
CA ASN A 665 -13.60 27.60 -18.84
C ASN A 665 -12.71 26.46 -19.34
N ARG A 666 -11.53 26.27 -18.75
CA ARG A 666 -10.55 25.26 -19.14
C ARG A 666 -10.08 24.43 -17.91
N MET A 667 -11.06 23.90 -17.14
CA MET A 667 -10.82 23.04 -15.98
C MET A 667 -11.08 21.59 -16.34
N ALA A 668 -10.14 20.71 -16.00
CA ALA A 668 -10.27 19.25 -16.03
C ALA A 668 -10.20 18.68 -14.62
N VAL A 669 -10.85 17.54 -14.41
CA VAL A 669 -10.74 16.79 -13.17
C VAL A 669 -10.27 15.36 -13.46
N GLY A 670 -9.47 14.81 -12.56
CA GLY A 670 -9.03 13.42 -12.70
C GLY A 670 -8.73 12.75 -11.37
N GLY A 671 -8.60 11.43 -11.44
CA GLY A 671 -8.23 10.62 -10.30
C GLY A 671 -8.12 9.14 -10.64
N HIS A 672 -7.55 8.39 -9.69
CA HIS A 672 -7.42 6.94 -9.75
C HIS A 672 -8.29 6.31 -8.67
N SER A 673 -8.87 5.12 -8.96
CA SER A 673 -9.64 4.35 -7.97
C SER A 673 -10.85 5.16 -7.44
N TYR A 674 -10.89 5.48 -6.15
CA TYR A 674 -11.92 6.34 -5.56
C TYR A 674 -11.89 7.77 -6.12
N GLY A 675 -10.71 8.24 -6.59
CA GLY A 675 -10.59 9.49 -7.34
C GLY A 675 -11.23 9.43 -8.74
N ALA A 676 -11.18 8.29 -9.42
CA ALA A 676 -11.90 8.07 -10.68
C ALA A 676 -13.41 8.03 -10.48
N PHE A 677 -13.85 7.39 -9.41
CA PHE A 677 -15.25 7.40 -8.97
C PHE A 677 -15.74 8.82 -8.68
N MET A 678 -14.95 9.64 -7.95
CA MET A 678 -15.17 11.07 -7.75
C MET A 678 -15.30 11.81 -9.08
N THR A 679 -14.34 11.60 -9.99
CA THR A 679 -14.33 12.24 -11.32
C THR A 679 -15.65 12.00 -12.06
N ALA A 680 -16.09 10.76 -12.17
CA ALA A 680 -17.33 10.41 -12.86
C ALA A 680 -18.57 11.02 -12.16
N ASN A 681 -18.61 11.07 -10.83
CA ASN A 681 -19.67 11.74 -10.08
C ASN A 681 -19.70 13.24 -10.34
N LEU A 682 -18.56 13.93 -10.32
CA LEU A 682 -18.50 15.36 -10.61
C LEU A 682 -18.97 15.69 -12.03
N LEU A 683 -18.64 14.85 -13.01
CA LEU A 683 -19.12 15.04 -14.39
C LEU A 683 -20.60 14.70 -14.56
N ALA A 684 -21.14 13.80 -13.77
CA ALA A 684 -22.57 13.44 -13.80
C ALA A 684 -23.47 14.47 -13.12
N HIS A 685 -22.95 15.16 -12.10
CA HIS A 685 -23.77 16.02 -11.22
C HIS A 685 -23.46 17.50 -11.30
N THR A 686 -22.40 17.91 -12.06
CA THR A 686 -21.98 19.32 -12.16
C THR A 686 -21.59 19.70 -13.58
N ASN A 687 -21.52 21.02 -13.83
CA ASN A 687 -20.98 21.59 -15.07
C ASN A 687 -19.64 22.31 -14.83
N LEU A 688 -18.91 21.94 -13.78
CA LEU A 688 -17.68 22.61 -13.34
C LEU A 688 -16.48 22.34 -14.27
N PHE A 689 -16.50 21.25 -15.02
CA PHE A 689 -15.35 20.76 -15.77
C PHE A 689 -15.64 20.62 -17.26
N LYS A 690 -14.64 20.87 -18.07
CA LYS A 690 -14.67 20.66 -19.52
C LYS A 690 -14.42 19.22 -19.92
N THR A 691 -13.67 18.47 -19.11
CA THR A 691 -13.34 17.06 -19.38
C THR A 691 -12.88 16.36 -18.11
N GLY A 692 -12.88 15.03 -18.15
CA GLY A 692 -12.38 14.20 -17.03
C GLY A 692 -11.44 13.10 -17.47
N ILE A 693 -10.60 12.66 -16.53
CA ILE A 693 -9.70 11.49 -16.64
C ILE A 693 -9.94 10.57 -15.46
N ALA A 694 -10.44 9.36 -15.71
CA ALA A 694 -10.83 8.40 -14.69
C ALA A 694 -10.08 7.08 -14.86
N ARG A 695 -9.23 6.71 -13.88
CA ARG A 695 -8.40 5.49 -13.89
C ARG A 695 -8.93 4.45 -12.91
N SER A 696 -9.28 3.24 -13.37
CA SER A 696 -9.68 2.06 -12.54
C SER A 696 -10.71 2.39 -11.45
N GLY A 697 -11.83 3.01 -11.81
CA GLY A 697 -12.86 3.42 -10.86
C GLY A 697 -13.94 2.36 -10.62
N ALA A 698 -14.63 2.49 -9.49
CA ALA A 698 -15.80 1.70 -9.12
C ALA A 698 -17.09 2.50 -9.34
N TYR A 699 -17.60 2.51 -10.55
CA TYR A 699 -18.68 3.40 -10.96
C TYR A 699 -20.09 2.92 -10.64
N ASN A 700 -20.25 1.67 -10.24
CA ASN A 700 -21.52 1.10 -9.80
C ASN A 700 -21.37 0.43 -8.44
N ARG A 701 -21.85 1.08 -7.38
CA ARG A 701 -21.73 0.60 -6.01
C ARG A 701 -22.57 -0.63 -5.69
N THR A 702 -23.54 -0.95 -6.52
CA THR A 702 -24.32 -2.19 -6.34
C THR A 702 -23.46 -3.45 -6.54
N LEU A 703 -22.29 -3.32 -7.16
CA LEU A 703 -21.30 -4.40 -7.30
C LEU A 703 -20.49 -4.64 -6.00
N THR A 704 -20.60 -3.75 -5.01
CA THR A 704 -19.99 -3.91 -3.68
C THR A 704 -21.08 -3.82 -2.59
N PRO A 705 -22.06 -4.73 -2.57
CA PRO A 705 -23.30 -4.56 -1.82
C PRO A 705 -23.14 -4.70 -0.30
N PHE A 706 -22.01 -5.16 0.20
CA PHE A 706 -21.72 -5.31 1.63
C PHE A 706 -20.79 -4.23 2.19
N GLY A 707 -20.75 -3.04 1.57
CA GLY A 707 -19.93 -1.92 2.01
C GLY A 707 -18.77 -1.60 1.06
N PHE A 708 -18.23 -0.39 1.18
CA PHE A 708 -17.10 0.12 0.43
C PHE A 708 -16.46 1.30 1.17
N GLN A 709 -15.15 1.48 1.06
CA GLN A 709 -14.40 2.50 1.81
C GLN A 709 -14.75 2.45 3.32
N ASN A 710 -15.24 3.52 3.91
CA ASN A 710 -15.74 3.54 5.30
C ASN A 710 -17.28 3.37 5.40
N GLU A 711 -17.95 3.06 4.31
CA GLU A 711 -19.39 2.75 4.32
C GLU A 711 -19.63 1.30 4.74
N GLU A 712 -20.22 1.10 5.92
CA GLU A 712 -20.54 -0.23 6.45
C GLU A 712 -21.97 -0.69 6.15
N ARG A 713 -22.87 0.25 5.81
CA ARG A 713 -24.24 -0.11 5.45
C ARG A 713 -24.23 -0.93 4.17
N THR A 714 -24.95 -2.02 4.18
CA THR A 714 -25.13 -2.84 2.98
C THR A 714 -26.09 -2.15 2.01
N PHE A 715 -26.08 -2.58 0.75
CA PHE A 715 -27.03 -2.10 -0.26
C PHE A 715 -28.48 -2.20 0.23
N TRP A 716 -28.87 -3.29 0.87
CA TRP A 716 -30.24 -3.50 1.37
C TRP A 716 -30.59 -2.62 2.58
N GLN A 717 -29.59 -2.15 3.31
CA GLN A 717 -29.79 -1.19 4.42
C GLN A 717 -29.88 0.26 3.93
N ALA A 718 -29.23 0.61 2.83
CA ALA A 718 -29.17 1.97 2.30
C ALA A 718 -29.22 2.01 0.75
N PRO A 719 -30.24 1.45 0.10
CA PRO A 719 -30.26 1.31 -1.36
C PRO A 719 -30.21 2.65 -2.09
N GLN A 720 -30.85 3.70 -1.55
CA GLN A 720 -30.85 5.02 -2.14
C GLN A 720 -29.44 5.66 -2.15
N LEU A 721 -28.68 5.45 -1.08
CA LEU A 721 -27.30 5.91 -0.98
C LEU A 721 -26.42 5.26 -2.07
N TYR A 722 -26.52 3.94 -2.20
CA TYR A 722 -25.75 3.20 -3.20
C TYR A 722 -26.05 3.66 -4.63
N LEU A 723 -27.33 3.94 -4.93
CA LEU A 723 -27.74 4.46 -6.24
C LEU A 723 -27.27 5.91 -6.42
N ALA A 724 -27.48 6.79 -5.43
CA ALA A 724 -27.07 8.18 -5.51
C ALA A 724 -25.56 8.35 -5.68
N MET A 725 -24.75 7.50 -5.05
CA MET A 725 -23.30 7.51 -5.19
C MET A 725 -22.82 6.87 -6.49
N SER A 726 -23.64 6.11 -7.23
CA SER A 726 -23.22 5.39 -8.44
C SER A 726 -23.32 6.27 -9.69
N PRO A 727 -22.21 6.82 -10.24
CA PRO A 727 -22.28 7.64 -11.46
C PRO A 727 -22.79 6.84 -12.68
N PHE A 728 -22.75 5.52 -12.64
CA PHE A 728 -23.39 4.66 -13.63
C PHE A 728 -24.91 4.93 -13.75
N ALA A 729 -25.59 5.17 -12.62
CA ALA A 729 -27.02 5.48 -12.59
C ALA A 729 -27.36 6.85 -13.25
N PHE A 730 -26.36 7.69 -13.46
CA PHE A 730 -26.46 9.04 -14.04
C PHE A 730 -25.62 9.19 -15.32
N ALA A 731 -25.32 8.09 -15.99
CA ALA A 731 -24.49 8.10 -17.20
C ALA A 731 -25.09 8.98 -18.33
N ASP A 732 -26.42 9.11 -18.38
CA ASP A 732 -27.16 10.00 -19.27
C ASP A 732 -26.88 11.49 -19.02
N LYS A 733 -26.35 11.85 -17.84
CA LYS A 733 -25.99 13.22 -17.45
C LYS A 733 -24.55 13.57 -17.79
N ILE A 734 -23.69 12.61 -18.06
CA ILE A 734 -22.29 12.85 -18.44
C ILE A 734 -22.26 13.37 -19.88
N LYS A 735 -22.21 14.70 -20.03
CA LYS A 735 -22.24 15.39 -21.35
C LYS A 735 -20.86 15.86 -21.82
N VAL A 736 -19.91 15.98 -20.90
CA VAL A 736 -18.52 16.38 -21.21
C VAL A 736 -17.65 15.16 -21.52
N PRO A 737 -16.58 15.32 -22.32
CA PRO A 737 -15.69 14.23 -22.69
C PRO A 737 -15.05 13.54 -21.47
N LEU A 738 -15.06 12.22 -21.43
CA LEU A 738 -14.46 11.41 -20.38
C LEU A 738 -13.46 10.40 -20.96
N LEU A 739 -12.19 10.51 -20.54
CA LEU A 739 -11.18 9.45 -20.75
C LEU A 739 -11.22 8.48 -19.60
N MET A 740 -11.43 7.21 -19.91
CA MET A 740 -11.41 6.12 -18.96
C MET A 740 -10.24 5.20 -19.27
N THR A 741 -9.51 4.77 -18.25
CA THR A 741 -8.50 3.73 -18.36
C THR A 741 -8.69 2.68 -17.28
N HIS A 742 -8.40 1.41 -17.57
CA HIS A 742 -8.53 0.32 -16.60
C HIS A 742 -7.51 -0.78 -16.86
N GLY A 743 -6.96 -1.36 -15.80
CA GLY A 743 -6.11 -2.53 -15.91
C GLY A 743 -6.94 -3.78 -16.17
N GLU A 744 -6.61 -4.56 -17.20
CA GLU A 744 -7.32 -5.80 -17.57
C GLU A 744 -7.33 -6.83 -16.44
N ALA A 745 -6.28 -6.85 -15.65
CA ALA A 745 -6.10 -7.74 -14.52
C ALA A 745 -6.30 -7.04 -13.16
N ASP A 746 -7.15 -6.01 -13.10
CA ASP A 746 -7.45 -5.31 -11.84
C ASP A 746 -8.03 -6.30 -10.82
N ASP A 747 -7.34 -6.44 -9.69
CA ASP A 747 -7.64 -7.37 -8.60
C ASP A 747 -8.15 -6.68 -7.34
N ASN A 748 -8.27 -5.36 -7.35
CA ASN A 748 -8.76 -4.61 -6.20
C ASN A 748 -10.26 -4.84 -6.01
N THR A 749 -10.62 -5.12 -4.79
CA THR A 749 -12.01 -5.36 -4.39
C THR A 749 -12.88 -4.13 -4.68
N GLY A 750 -13.84 -4.27 -5.55
CA GLY A 750 -14.80 -3.23 -5.91
C GLY A 750 -14.48 -2.42 -7.16
N THR A 751 -13.24 -2.44 -7.68
CA THR A 751 -12.85 -1.76 -8.92
C THR A 751 -12.69 -2.72 -10.10
N PHE A 752 -13.55 -3.74 -10.19
CA PHE A 752 -13.49 -4.72 -11.28
C PHE A 752 -13.62 -4.04 -12.65
N PRO A 753 -12.92 -4.51 -13.67
CA PRO A 753 -12.95 -3.97 -15.03
C PRO A 753 -14.36 -3.78 -15.59
N ILE A 754 -15.31 -4.62 -15.21
CA ILE A 754 -16.72 -4.53 -15.60
C ILE A 754 -17.34 -3.17 -15.25
N ASN A 755 -16.85 -2.48 -14.22
CA ASN A 755 -17.30 -1.12 -13.88
C ASN A 755 -17.05 -0.14 -15.03
N SER A 756 -15.83 -0.14 -15.58
CA SER A 756 -15.46 0.73 -16.71
C SER A 756 -16.14 0.32 -18.00
N GLU A 757 -16.22 -0.98 -18.28
CA GLU A 757 -16.90 -1.50 -19.48
C GLU A 757 -18.37 -1.06 -19.53
N ARG A 758 -19.07 -1.17 -18.39
CA ARG A 758 -20.49 -0.83 -18.30
C ARG A 758 -20.73 0.68 -18.32
N LEU A 759 -19.90 1.48 -17.64
CA LEU A 759 -20.02 2.94 -17.70
C LEU A 759 -19.72 3.45 -19.12
N TYR A 760 -18.67 2.93 -19.77
CA TYR A 760 -18.36 3.25 -21.16
C TYR A 760 -19.55 2.95 -22.09
N ALA A 761 -20.13 1.75 -21.98
CA ALA A 761 -21.28 1.36 -22.79
C ALA A 761 -22.50 2.27 -22.54
N ALA A 762 -22.74 2.63 -21.29
CA ALA A 762 -23.87 3.51 -20.92
C ALA A 762 -23.67 4.95 -21.49
N ILE A 763 -22.52 5.56 -21.28
CA ILE A 763 -22.23 6.91 -21.83
C ILE A 763 -22.32 6.92 -23.34
N LYS A 764 -21.72 5.91 -24.02
CA LYS A 764 -21.82 5.73 -25.47
C LYS A 764 -23.25 5.59 -25.94
N GLY A 765 -24.06 4.76 -25.22
CA GLY A 765 -25.48 4.55 -25.54
C GLY A 765 -26.34 5.80 -25.47
N HIS A 766 -25.96 6.77 -24.63
CA HIS A 766 -26.59 8.07 -24.49
C HIS A 766 -25.94 9.15 -25.38
N GLY A 767 -25.03 8.79 -26.30
CA GLY A 767 -24.39 9.72 -27.24
C GLY A 767 -23.32 10.61 -26.60
N GLY A 768 -22.83 10.28 -25.42
CA GLY A 768 -21.77 11.01 -24.73
C GLY A 768 -20.39 10.75 -25.36
N THR A 769 -19.48 11.72 -25.24
CA THR A 769 -18.09 11.58 -25.70
C THR A 769 -17.27 10.83 -24.66
N VAL A 770 -16.88 9.61 -24.97
CA VAL A 770 -16.11 8.76 -24.04
C VAL A 770 -15.06 7.94 -24.79
N ARG A 771 -13.85 7.86 -24.22
CA ARG A 771 -12.78 6.98 -24.69
C ARG A 771 -12.41 6.02 -23.57
N PHE A 772 -12.29 4.74 -23.88
CA PHE A 772 -11.90 3.70 -22.93
C PHE A 772 -10.62 3.01 -23.41
N VAL A 773 -9.58 3.06 -22.58
CA VAL A 773 -8.29 2.40 -22.81
C VAL A 773 -8.13 1.25 -21.82
N TYR A 774 -8.07 0.03 -22.33
CA TYR A 774 -7.94 -1.18 -21.54
C TYR A 774 -6.47 -1.62 -21.58
N LEU A 775 -5.80 -1.61 -20.43
CA LEU A 775 -4.37 -1.85 -20.33
C LEU A 775 -4.08 -3.32 -20.07
N PRO A 776 -3.48 -4.04 -21.04
CA PRO A 776 -3.25 -5.48 -20.93
C PRO A 776 -2.33 -5.80 -19.73
N TYR A 777 -2.64 -6.88 -19.04
CA TYR A 777 -1.94 -7.40 -17.86
C TYR A 777 -1.84 -6.45 -16.66
N GLU A 778 -2.35 -5.22 -16.69
CA GLU A 778 -2.29 -4.32 -15.55
C GLU A 778 -3.25 -4.73 -14.43
N ALA A 779 -2.74 -4.69 -13.21
CA ALA A 779 -3.53 -4.78 -11.98
C ALA A 779 -4.12 -3.42 -11.59
N HIS A 780 -4.58 -3.25 -10.36
CA HIS A 780 -5.10 -1.96 -9.89
C HIS A 780 -4.03 -0.86 -9.90
N GLY A 781 -2.80 -1.17 -9.52
CA GLY A 781 -1.63 -0.30 -9.69
C GLY A 781 -0.87 -0.69 -10.95
N TYR A 782 -0.75 0.24 -11.90
CA TYR A 782 -0.13 -0.02 -13.20
C TYR A 782 1.40 -0.09 -13.10
N LYS A 783 2.01 -1.01 -13.85
CA LYS A 783 3.45 -1.27 -13.78
C LYS A 783 4.13 -1.41 -15.14
N GLY A 784 3.44 -1.89 -16.17
CA GLY A 784 4.05 -2.17 -17.46
C GLY A 784 4.54 -0.89 -18.15
N LYS A 785 5.83 -0.83 -18.45
CA LYS A 785 6.49 0.33 -19.06
C LYS A 785 5.74 0.87 -20.27
N GLU A 786 5.40 -0.01 -21.23
CA GLU A 786 4.72 0.35 -22.48
C GLU A 786 3.28 0.82 -22.21
N ASN A 787 2.57 0.16 -21.27
CA ASN A 787 1.25 0.58 -20.81
C ASN A 787 1.28 1.98 -20.21
N LEU A 788 2.28 2.27 -19.38
CA LEU A 788 2.42 3.55 -18.71
C LEU A 788 2.77 4.67 -19.68
N LEU A 789 3.65 4.42 -20.64
CA LEU A 789 3.96 5.38 -21.71
C LEU A 789 2.69 5.67 -22.53
N HIS A 790 1.96 4.64 -22.93
CA HIS A 790 0.70 4.79 -23.68
C HIS A 790 -0.36 5.52 -22.87
N LEU A 791 -0.49 5.22 -21.57
CA LEU A 791 -1.40 5.91 -20.65
C LEU A 791 -1.12 7.42 -20.63
N LEU A 792 0.15 7.83 -20.47
CA LEU A 792 0.52 9.24 -20.42
C LEU A 792 0.33 9.93 -21.78
N TYR A 793 0.56 9.23 -22.88
CA TYR A 793 0.23 9.71 -24.22
C TYR A 793 -1.27 9.97 -24.38
N GLU A 794 -2.13 9.01 -24.03
CA GLU A 794 -3.57 9.15 -24.13
C GLU A 794 -4.12 10.32 -23.31
N GLN A 795 -3.61 10.50 -22.12
CA GLN A 795 -4.03 11.57 -21.23
C GLN A 795 -3.56 12.96 -21.76
N GLY A 796 -2.31 13.06 -22.22
CA GLY A 796 -1.79 14.30 -22.80
C GLY A 796 -2.60 14.70 -24.04
N ARG A 797 -2.82 13.76 -24.97
CA ARG A 797 -3.65 13.96 -26.16
C ARG A 797 -5.09 14.36 -25.79
N TRP A 798 -5.65 13.77 -24.73
CA TRP A 798 -7.00 14.09 -24.26
C TRP A 798 -7.09 15.51 -23.73
N LEU A 799 -6.14 15.92 -22.91
CA LEU A 799 -6.06 17.28 -22.38
C LEU A 799 -5.88 18.30 -23.52
N ASP A 800 -4.96 18.04 -24.47
CA ASP A 800 -4.74 18.92 -25.62
C ASP A 800 -6.00 19.10 -26.47
N LYS A 801 -6.78 18.04 -26.66
CA LYS A 801 -7.98 18.07 -27.48
C LYS A 801 -9.16 18.82 -26.86
N TYR A 802 -9.32 18.73 -25.54
CA TYR A 802 -10.56 19.18 -24.88
C TYR A 802 -10.34 20.33 -23.89
N LEU A 803 -9.08 20.66 -23.56
CA LEU A 803 -8.78 21.68 -22.58
C LEU A 803 -7.95 22.86 -23.15
N LYS A 804 -7.12 22.65 -24.19
CA LYS A 804 -6.49 23.72 -24.98
C LYS A 804 -7.42 24.13 -26.12
#